data_50ea7b30f19f3d96aab2a8bc2ff04646
#
_entry.id   50ea7b30f19f3d96aab2a8bc2ff04646
#
_cell.length_a   1.000
_cell.length_b   1.000
_cell.length_c   1.000
_cell.angle_alpha   90.00
_cell.angle_beta   90.00
_cell.angle_gamma   90.00
#
_symmetry.space_group_name_H-M   'P 1'
#
loop_
_entity.id
_entity.type
_entity.pdbx_description
1 polymer ?
#
loop_
_entity_poly.entity_id
_entity_poly.type
_entity_poly.pdbx_seq_one_letter_code
_entity_poly.pdbx_strand_id
1 'polypeptide(L)'
;MPDKKNVSGEISDEVQTDTRESPLKLRLTRLAGQISRMGYLAAALVALIFLLNAFLFDTGFDRAVILARLSDWRWVWNTCFHAATLGLTVLVVAVPEGLPMMIAVVLSSNIRKMVRDQVLVRKPVGIEAAGSMNILFTDKTGTLTEGVLSVGCAVLGNGQEFPDLAALATDAPGLYACIADACMTNTQSVPGIPADGIPGGSRKVTEAPRLRALGGNATDRALMDGVLANPPLPTPPTGRVLARLPFDSTNKYAAALIGRGGSRYLYVKGAPERLLPWLDGALAPDGSRLGRADGYDRGGFERRIRAMTRAGGRVLLLAQKEIPAGQPAPRRLSPDGGGWEGLTLVCALLLADRLRPEAPAAVEKLRRAGIHVVMMTGDNRDTASAIAGSCGILGGGTDLVLESRELSDMTDNRLRELLPRIAVIARALPTDKSRLVRLAQEAELVVGMTGDGINDAPALKRADIGFAMGAGTQVAKDAGDIIILDNNLSSIARAVLYGRTIFKSIRKFITLQLTMNLCAVGVSMICPFIGIDAPVTVVQMLWINLIMDTLGGLAFAGEAPLESYMEDRPKRRDEPILNRYMIHEIAWLGCFTIGLCLLFLKLPAVAAHFRTAEDNIYLMTAFFALFIFASVFNCFNARTDRLNPLAGLSENPGFTGIMTAVLLVQILFVYLGGSALPHRNLALKLCPEAVVLHHIPVFCHFLL
;
A
#
# COMPACT_ATOMS: atom_id res chain seq x y z
N MET A 1 30.58 3.96 27.70
CA MET A 1 29.23 3.38 27.44
C MET A 1 28.26 4.52 27.57
N PRO A 2 27.62 5.02 26.52
CA PRO A 2 26.55 6.01 26.65
C PRO A 2 25.34 5.35 27.33
N ASP A 3 24.71 6.09 28.20
CA ASP A 3 23.67 5.68 29.12
C ASP A 3 22.47 5.13 28.38
N LYS A 4 22.14 3.86 28.60
CA LYS A 4 20.92 3.22 28.06
C LYS A 4 19.62 3.96 28.43
N LYS A 5 19.65 4.80 29.46
CA LYS A 5 18.52 5.65 29.87
C LYS A 5 18.22 6.80 28.91
N ASN A 6 19.24 7.37 28.25
CA ASN A 6 19.03 8.47 27.29
C ASN A 6 18.42 8.02 25.97
N VAL A 7 18.80 6.84 25.46
CA VAL A 7 18.27 6.31 24.19
C VAL A 7 16.77 5.99 24.30
N SER A 8 16.31 5.47 25.46
CA SER A 8 14.88 5.20 25.67
C SER A 8 14.03 6.47 25.82
N GLY A 9 14.62 7.56 26.36
CA GLY A 9 13.99 8.88 26.46
C GLY A 9 13.84 9.54 25.09
N GLU A 10 14.91 9.55 24.29
CA GLU A 10 14.89 10.11 22.93
C GLU A 10 13.88 9.37 22.01
N ILE A 11 13.80 8.05 22.09
CA ILE A 11 12.80 7.25 21.35
C ILE A 11 11.38 7.61 21.80
N SER A 12 11.15 7.85 23.09
CA SER A 12 9.84 8.23 23.61
C SER A 12 9.39 9.60 23.13
N ASP A 13 10.30 10.58 23.09
CA ASP A 13 10.01 11.94 22.62
C ASP A 13 9.78 11.96 21.09
N GLU A 14 10.54 11.19 20.31
CA GLU A 14 10.31 11.05 18.87
C GLU A 14 8.98 10.39 18.53
N VAL A 15 8.49 9.48 19.37
CA VAL A 15 7.16 8.84 19.19
C VAL A 15 6.02 9.81 19.50
N GLN A 16 6.25 10.91 20.22
CA GLN A 16 5.22 11.91 20.54
C GLN A 16 5.08 13.01 19.48
N THR A 17 5.95 13.08 18.47
CA THR A 17 5.85 14.08 17.39
C THR A 17 4.57 13.92 16.58
N ASP A 18 3.90 15.03 16.27
CA ASP A 18 2.70 15.07 15.44
C ASP A 18 2.99 14.57 14.02
N THR A 19 2.09 13.75 13.51
CA THR A 19 2.16 13.27 12.11
C THR A 19 1.79 14.40 11.14
N ARG A 20 2.49 14.50 10.02
CA ARG A 20 2.16 15.44 8.95
C ARG A 20 0.76 15.16 8.38
N GLU A 21 0.10 16.22 7.94
CA GLU A 21 -1.18 16.08 7.24
C GLU A 21 -1.02 15.33 5.90
N SER A 22 -2.04 14.53 5.55
CA SER A 22 -2.10 13.79 4.30
C SER A 22 -1.89 14.69 3.08
N PRO A 23 -1.06 14.28 2.10
CA PRO A 23 -0.91 15.00 0.83
C PRO A 23 -2.23 15.27 0.11
N LEU A 24 -3.14 14.29 0.10
CA LEU A 24 -4.45 14.42 -0.54
C LEU A 24 -5.34 15.42 0.22
N LYS A 25 -5.38 15.35 1.56
CA LYS A 25 -6.14 16.30 2.38
C LYS A 25 -5.73 17.75 2.11
N LEU A 26 -4.41 18.02 2.05
CA LEU A 26 -3.88 19.35 1.72
C LEU A 26 -4.30 19.81 0.33
N ARG A 27 -4.22 18.92 -0.67
CA ARG A 27 -4.62 19.20 -2.05
C ARG A 27 -6.11 19.48 -2.16
N LEU A 28 -6.95 18.67 -1.48
CA LEU A 28 -8.41 18.82 -1.47
C LEU A 28 -8.85 20.10 -0.77
N THR A 29 -8.24 20.46 0.35
CA THR A 29 -8.53 21.72 1.06
C THR A 29 -8.22 22.93 0.18
N ARG A 30 -7.09 22.93 -0.54
CA ARG A 30 -6.74 23.98 -1.51
C ARG A 30 -7.75 24.05 -2.65
N LEU A 31 -8.13 22.90 -3.22
CA LEU A 31 -9.13 22.82 -4.28
C LEU A 31 -10.48 23.33 -3.83
N ALA A 32 -10.98 22.88 -2.67
CA ALA A 32 -12.24 23.34 -2.11
C ALA A 32 -12.25 24.85 -1.89
N GLY A 33 -11.15 25.43 -1.38
CA GLY A 33 -11.03 26.88 -1.24
C GLY A 33 -11.04 27.64 -2.56
N GLN A 34 -10.45 27.08 -3.63
CA GLN A 34 -10.50 27.68 -4.98
C GLN A 34 -11.92 27.63 -5.56
N ILE A 35 -12.58 26.48 -5.46
CA ILE A 35 -13.96 26.29 -5.94
C ILE A 35 -14.92 27.21 -5.20
N SER A 36 -14.83 27.31 -3.87
CA SER A 36 -15.68 28.22 -3.08
C SER A 36 -15.51 29.66 -3.49
N ARG A 37 -14.28 30.15 -3.71
CA ARG A 37 -14.03 31.52 -4.21
C ARG A 37 -14.67 31.76 -5.59
N MET A 38 -14.54 30.80 -6.50
CA MET A 38 -15.18 30.85 -7.81
C MET A 38 -16.71 30.85 -7.70
N GLY A 39 -17.26 30.04 -6.78
CA GLY A 39 -18.68 29.99 -6.49
C GLY A 39 -19.25 31.32 -5.98
N TYR A 40 -18.57 31.97 -5.03
CA TYR A 40 -18.95 33.30 -4.56
C TYR A 40 -18.93 34.35 -5.67
N LEU A 41 -17.90 34.35 -6.52
CA LEU A 41 -17.82 35.25 -7.66
C LEU A 41 -18.92 34.98 -8.68
N ALA A 42 -19.21 33.72 -9.00
CA ALA A 42 -20.27 33.33 -9.91
C ALA A 42 -21.65 33.73 -9.38
N ALA A 43 -21.93 33.52 -8.09
CA ALA A 43 -23.17 33.90 -7.46
C ALA A 43 -23.39 35.43 -7.49
N ALA A 44 -22.34 36.19 -7.17
CA ALA A 44 -22.41 37.69 -7.24
C ALA A 44 -22.60 38.16 -8.69
N LEU A 45 -21.91 37.50 -9.67
CA LEU A 45 -22.05 37.86 -11.08
C LEU A 45 -23.45 37.56 -11.60
N VAL A 46 -24.03 36.40 -11.28
CA VAL A 46 -25.39 36.03 -11.71
C VAL A 46 -26.43 36.98 -11.12
N ALA A 47 -26.33 37.31 -9.84
CA ALA A 47 -27.21 38.30 -9.21
C ALA A 47 -27.09 39.69 -9.88
N LEU A 48 -25.86 40.13 -10.17
CA LEU A 48 -25.60 41.40 -10.86
C LEU A 48 -26.16 41.39 -12.29
N ILE A 49 -25.92 40.30 -13.04
CA ILE A 49 -26.43 40.15 -14.42
C ILE A 49 -27.95 40.20 -14.42
N PHE A 50 -28.63 39.51 -13.50
CA PHE A 50 -30.09 39.55 -13.39
C PHE A 50 -30.58 40.96 -13.12
N LEU A 51 -29.97 41.69 -12.18
CA LEU A 51 -30.32 43.06 -11.89
C LEU A 51 -30.10 43.97 -13.11
N LEU A 52 -28.98 43.86 -13.79
CA LEU A 52 -28.70 44.62 -15.02
C LEU A 52 -29.74 44.31 -16.11
N ASN A 53 -30.12 43.04 -16.26
CA ASN A 53 -31.18 42.67 -17.21
C ASN A 53 -32.51 43.34 -16.85
N ALA A 54 -32.94 43.19 -15.62
CA ALA A 54 -34.25 43.76 -15.15
C ALA A 54 -34.31 45.28 -15.17
N PHE A 55 -33.22 45.97 -14.85
CA PHE A 55 -33.20 47.44 -14.79
C PHE A 55 -32.84 48.11 -16.11
N LEU A 56 -32.00 47.51 -16.95
CA LEU A 56 -31.45 48.12 -18.16
C LEU A 56 -31.95 47.48 -19.46
N PHE A 57 -31.79 46.18 -19.61
CA PHE A 57 -32.07 45.48 -20.88
C PHE A 57 -33.58 45.35 -21.12
N ASP A 58 -34.39 44.95 -20.14
CA ASP A 58 -35.83 44.81 -20.24
C ASP A 58 -36.54 46.17 -20.42
N THR A 59 -35.87 47.27 -20.05
CA THR A 59 -36.38 48.63 -20.24
C THR A 59 -35.97 49.26 -21.55
N GLY A 60 -35.17 48.59 -22.36
CA GLY A 60 -34.60 49.10 -23.60
C GLY A 60 -33.76 50.36 -23.40
N PHE A 61 -33.17 50.55 -22.20
CA PHE A 61 -32.42 51.75 -21.77
C PHE A 61 -33.26 53.05 -21.74
N ASP A 62 -34.60 52.95 -21.72
CA ASP A 62 -35.46 54.11 -21.61
C ASP A 62 -35.43 54.65 -20.15
N ARG A 63 -34.90 55.88 -20.01
CA ARG A 63 -34.77 56.57 -18.72
C ARG A 63 -36.11 56.79 -17.99
N ALA A 64 -37.20 57.03 -18.73
CA ALA A 64 -38.51 57.23 -18.12
C ALA A 64 -39.04 55.95 -17.50
N VAL A 65 -38.88 54.83 -18.19
CA VAL A 65 -39.26 53.48 -17.71
C VAL A 65 -38.38 53.04 -16.52
N ILE A 66 -37.07 53.28 -16.59
CA ILE A 66 -36.14 52.98 -15.49
C ILE A 66 -36.53 53.76 -14.22
N LEU A 67 -36.78 55.09 -14.32
CA LEU A 67 -37.18 55.92 -13.19
C LEU A 67 -38.52 55.48 -12.62
N ALA A 68 -39.50 55.12 -13.45
CA ALA A 68 -40.79 54.60 -13.03
C ALA A 68 -40.66 53.30 -12.25
N ARG A 69 -39.82 52.34 -12.72
CA ARG A 69 -39.54 51.08 -12.00
C ARG A 69 -38.80 51.32 -10.69
N LEU A 70 -37.86 52.26 -10.63
CA LEU A 70 -37.11 52.62 -9.41
C LEU A 70 -37.99 53.32 -8.37
N SER A 71 -39.06 54.01 -8.77
CA SER A 71 -40.03 54.65 -7.86
C SER A 71 -41.01 53.65 -7.24
N ASP A 72 -41.18 52.46 -7.83
CA ASP A 72 -41.95 51.34 -7.23
C ASP A 72 -41.09 50.51 -6.31
N TRP A 73 -41.07 50.84 -5.02
CA TRP A 73 -40.29 50.17 -4.03
C TRP A 73 -40.62 48.66 -3.90
N ARG A 74 -41.87 48.26 -4.16
CA ARG A 74 -42.31 46.87 -4.11
C ARG A 74 -41.68 46.07 -5.25
N TRP A 75 -41.65 46.63 -6.43
CA TRP A 75 -41.04 46.05 -7.59
C TRP A 75 -39.51 45.91 -7.37
N VAL A 76 -38.86 46.97 -6.87
CA VAL A 76 -37.42 46.95 -6.57
C VAL A 76 -37.08 45.85 -5.55
N TRP A 77 -37.86 45.81 -4.45
CA TRP A 77 -37.66 44.78 -3.42
C TRP A 77 -37.81 43.36 -3.96
N ASN A 78 -38.87 43.10 -4.73
CA ASN A 78 -39.08 41.78 -5.36
C ASN A 78 -37.94 41.41 -6.30
N THR A 79 -37.51 42.33 -7.15
CA THR A 79 -36.41 42.12 -8.11
C THR A 79 -35.09 41.82 -7.38
N CYS A 80 -34.77 42.57 -6.32
CA CYS A 80 -33.60 42.32 -5.49
C CYS A 80 -33.70 40.97 -4.76
N PHE A 81 -34.87 40.60 -4.27
CA PHE A 81 -35.08 39.30 -3.63
C PHE A 81 -34.91 38.14 -4.60
N HIS A 82 -35.42 38.28 -5.84
CA HIS A 82 -35.19 37.30 -6.90
C HIS A 82 -33.71 37.18 -7.27
N ALA A 83 -33.00 38.31 -7.41
CA ALA A 83 -31.56 38.32 -7.65
C ALA A 83 -30.78 37.60 -6.55
N ALA A 84 -31.13 37.86 -5.28
CA ALA A 84 -30.51 37.20 -4.14
C ALA A 84 -30.80 35.69 -4.12
N THR A 85 -32.03 35.27 -4.45
CA THR A 85 -32.41 33.85 -4.53
C THR A 85 -31.65 33.14 -5.64
N LEU A 86 -31.51 33.76 -6.82
CA LEU A 86 -30.70 33.25 -7.91
C LEU A 86 -29.21 33.10 -7.52
N GLY A 87 -28.65 34.16 -6.90
CA GLY A 87 -27.28 34.10 -6.39
C GLY A 87 -27.10 32.99 -5.36
N LEU A 88 -28.03 32.82 -4.43
CA LEU A 88 -28.01 31.73 -3.44
C LEU A 88 -28.09 30.35 -4.11
N THR A 89 -28.95 30.20 -5.13
CA THR A 89 -29.04 28.94 -5.90
C THR A 89 -27.71 28.56 -6.53
N VAL A 90 -27.06 29.54 -7.17
CA VAL A 90 -25.72 29.31 -7.78
C VAL A 90 -24.68 28.99 -6.72
N LEU A 91 -24.72 29.63 -5.57
CA LEU A 91 -23.79 29.36 -4.46
C LEU A 91 -23.93 27.94 -3.93
N VAL A 92 -25.16 27.45 -3.73
CA VAL A 92 -25.44 26.08 -3.27
C VAL A 92 -24.91 25.06 -4.26
N VAL A 93 -25.04 25.30 -5.57
CA VAL A 93 -24.53 24.40 -6.60
C VAL A 93 -23.00 24.43 -6.69
N ALA A 94 -22.40 25.61 -6.51
CA ALA A 94 -20.95 25.75 -6.69
C ALA A 94 -20.12 25.10 -5.58
N VAL A 95 -20.68 24.89 -4.38
CA VAL A 95 -19.97 24.30 -3.25
C VAL A 95 -20.04 22.76 -3.33
N PRO A 96 -18.91 22.05 -3.44
CA PRO A 96 -18.90 20.59 -3.53
C PRO A 96 -19.08 19.93 -2.16
N GLU A 97 -20.31 19.90 -1.63
CA GLU A 97 -20.62 19.34 -0.30
C GLU A 97 -20.40 17.82 -0.21
N GLY A 98 -20.55 17.09 -1.32
CA GLY A 98 -20.40 15.64 -1.38
C GLY A 98 -18.96 15.13 -1.39
N LEU A 99 -17.97 15.99 -1.63
CA LEU A 99 -16.58 15.56 -1.76
C LEU A 99 -16.02 14.83 -0.51
N PRO A 100 -16.22 15.31 0.74
CA PRO A 100 -15.79 14.59 1.93
C PRO A 100 -16.47 13.21 2.09
N MET A 101 -17.76 13.15 1.79
CA MET A 101 -18.53 11.91 1.87
C MET A 101 -18.06 10.89 0.83
N MET A 102 -17.83 11.31 -0.41
CA MET A 102 -17.29 10.49 -1.47
C MET A 102 -15.94 9.89 -1.09
N ILE A 103 -15.01 10.68 -0.52
CA ILE A 103 -13.71 10.21 -0.05
C ILE A 103 -13.90 9.11 1.00
N ALA A 104 -14.77 9.32 1.99
CA ALA A 104 -15.05 8.34 3.03
C ALA A 104 -15.60 7.02 2.45
N VAL A 105 -16.50 7.09 1.48
CA VAL A 105 -17.09 5.92 0.80
C VAL A 105 -16.04 5.17 -0.01
N VAL A 106 -15.23 5.87 -0.81
CA VAL A 106 -14.16 5.28 -1.63
C VAL A 106 -13.12 4.60 -0.74
N LEU A 107 -12.68 5.24 0.34
CA LEU A 107 -11.74 4.66 1.30
C LEU A 107 -12.33 3.41 1.96
N SER A 108 -13.56 3.50 2.49
CA SER A 108 -14.24 2.37 3.16
C SER A 108 -14.42 1.17 2.23
N SER A 109 -14.83 1.39 0.98
CA SER A 109 -14.98 0.32 -0.02
C SER A 109 -13.66 -0.38 -0.31
N ASN A 110 -12.58 0.39 -0.49
CA ASN A 110 -11.27 -0.17 -0.82
C ASN A 110 -10.61 -0.85 0.39
N ILE A 111 -10.78 -0.35 1.62
CA ILE A 111 -10.26 -0.99 2.84
C ILE A 111 -10.73 -2.46 2.95
N ARG A 112 -11.99 -2.73 2.65
CA ARG A 112 -12.51 -4.12 2.67
C ARG A 112 -11.83 -5.03 1.65
N LYS A 113 -11.49 -4.50 0.47
CA LYS A 113 -10.74 -5.24 -0.57
C LYS A 113 -9.29 -5.46 -0.11
N MET A 114 -8.65 -4.44 0.47
CA MET A 114 -7.26 -4.50 0.93
C MET A 114 -7.03 -5.56 2.01
N VAL A 115 -7.99 -5.74 2.95
CA VAL A 115 -7.89 -6.79 3.98
C VAL A 115 -7.84 -8.19 3.36
N ARG A 116 -8.58 -8.44 2.28
CA ARG A 116 -8.53 -9.71 1.53
C ARG A 116 -7.16 -9.93 0.89
N ASP A 117 -6.49 -8.83 0.52
CA ASP A 117 -5.16 -8.83 -0.08
C ASP A 117 -4.03 -8.70 0.97
N GLN A 118 -4.30 -9.11 2.22
CA GLN A 118 -3.33 -9.13 3.33
C GLN A 118 -2.83 -7.75 3.79
N VAL A 119 -3.58 -6.69 3.50
CA VAL A 119 -3.26 -5.30 3.85
C VAL A 119 -4.30 -4.78 4.84
N LEU A 120 -3.95 -4.69 6.12
CA LEU A 120 -4.83 -4.18 7.17
C LEU A 120 -4.56 -2.70 7.41
N VAL A 121 -5.53 -1.87 7.08
CA VAL A 121 -5.45 -0.42 7.24
C VAL A 121 -5.88 -0.03 8.66
N ARG A 122 -5.01 0.64 9.39
CA ARG A 122 -5.31 1.23 10.71
C ARG A 122 -5.71 2.69 10.59
N LYS A 123 -4.98 3.46 9.75
CA LYS A 123 -5.28 4.87 9.49
C LYS A 123 -5.56 5.06 8.00
N PRO A 124 -6.77 5.48 7.61
CA PRO A 124 -7.14 5.67 6.20
C PRO A 124 -6.22 6.62 5.42
N VAL A 125 -5.65 7.62 6.11
CA VAL A 125 -4.67 8.57 5.56
C VAL A 125 -3.46 7.88 4.94
N GLY A 126 -3.00 6.75 5.52
CA GLY A 126 -1.87 5.98 5.00
C GLY A 126 -2.10 5.42 3.59
N ILE A 127 -3.35 5.09 3.21
CA ILE A 127 -3.64 4.58 1.87
C ILE A 127 -3.38 5.64 0.80
N GLU A 128 -3.77 6.87 1.08
CA GLU A 128 -3.58 8.00 0.18
C GLU A 128 -2.10 8.29 -0.05
N ALA A 129 -1.33 8.29 1.05
CA ALA A 129 0.11 8.47 1.01
C ALA A 129 0.78 7.35 0.21
N ALA A 130 0.32 6.09 0.34
CA ALA A 130 0.83 4.95 -0.42
C ALA A 130 0.75 5.18 -1.94
N GLY A 131 -0.38 5.69 -2.43
CA GLY A 131 -0.57 5.97 -3.86
C GLY A 131 0.36 7.05 -4.42
N SER A 132 0.83 7.96 -3.57
CA SER A 132 1.71 9.07 -3.93
C SER A 132 3.19 8.83 -3.56
N MET A 133 3.54 7.67 -3.01
CA MET A 133 4.86 7.36 -2.47
C MET A 133 5.96 7.49 -3.54
N ASN A 134 7.02 8.24 -3.22
CA ASN A 134 8.19 8.46 -4.07
C ASN A 134 9.37 7.59 -3.65
N ILE A 135 9.55 7.38 -2.34
CA ILE A 135 10.65 6.62 -1.76
C ILE A 135 10.11 5.67 -0.69
N LEU A 136 10.62 4.45 -0.69
CA LEU A 136 10.34 3.44 0.33
C LEU A 136 11.62 3.04 1.03
N PHE A 137 11.74 3.36 2.30
CA PHE A 137 12.77 2.80 3.17
C PHE A 137 12.27 1.45 3.69
N THR A 138 12.96 0.37 3.32
CA THR A 138 12.57 -0.98 3.71
C THR A 138 13.60 -1.60 4.64
N ASP A 139 13.13 -2.21 5.72
CA ASP A 139 13.99 -3.07 6.52
C ASP A 139 14.31 -4.37 5.77
N LYS A 140 15.46 -4.97 6.07
CA LYS A 140 15.87 -6.26 5.49
C LYS A 140 15.09 -7.40 6.14
N THR A 141 15.23 -7.52 7.47
CA THR A 141 14.80 -8.69 8.25
C THR A 141 13.28 -8.75 8.33
N GLY A 142 12.70 -9.93 8.04
CA GLY A 142 11.25 -10.10 8.12
C GLY A 142 10.45 -9.42 7.01
N THR A 143 11.08 -8.59 6.16
CA THR A 143 10.45 -7.89 5.03
C THR A 143 10.97 -8.44 3.69
N LEU A 144 12.24 -8.20 3.37
CA LEU A 144 12.89 -8.76 2.18
C LEU A 144 13.28 -10.22 2.38
N THR A 145 13.57 -10.59 3.61
CA THR A 145 13.90 -11.95 4.03
C THR A 145 12.78 -12.54 4.88
N GLU A 146 12.82 -13.85 5.09
CA GLU A 146 11.82 -14.56 5.90
C GLU A 146 11.89 -14.21 7.38
N GLY A 147 12.99 -13.62 7.86
CA GLY A 147 13.21 -13.28 9.26
C GLY A 147 13.53 -14.51 10.13
N VAL A 148 13.73 -15.64 9.50
CA VAL A 148 14.02 -16.93 10.17
C VAL A 148 15.33 -17.48 9.65
N LEU A 149 16.26 -17.79 10.57
CA LEU A 149 17.50 -18.48 10.20
C LEU A 149 17.17 -19.86 9.63
N SER A 150 17.85 -20.21 8.54
CA SER A 150 17.77 -21.53 7.93
C SER A 150 19.17 -22.01 7.53
N VAL A 151 19.35 -23.31 7.35
CA VAL A 151 20.60 -23.87 6.83
C VAL A 151 20.62 -23.61 5.32
N GLY A 152 21.59 -22.82 4.87
CA GLY A 152 21.79 -22.46 3.45
C GLY A 152 22.67 -23.46 2.71
N CYS A 153 23.88 -23.74 3.21
CA CYS A 153 24.75 -24.73 2.60
C CYS A 153 25.58 -25.46 3.67
N ALA A 154 26.15 -26.62 3.28
CA ALA A 154 27.07 -27.37 4.10
C ALA A 154 28.44 -27.51 3.37
N VAL A 155 29.54 -27.33 4.10
CA VAL A 155 30.89 -27.41 3.59
C VAL A 155 31.66 -28.49 4.39
N LEU A 156 32.26 -29.44 3.69
CA LEU A 156 33.02 -30.50 4.29
C LEU A 156 34.50 -30.13 4.47
N GLY A 157 35.23 -30.91 5.27
CA GLY A 157 36.65 -30.70 5.53
C GLY A 157 37.55 -30.86 4.30
N ASN A 158 37.12 -31.59 3.29
CA ASN A 158 37.79 -31.74 1.99
C ASN A 158 37.47 -30.59 1.01
N GLY A 159 36.67 -29.59 1.43
CA GLY A 159 36.27 -28.46 0.60
C GLY A 159 35.02 -28.68 -0.27
N GLN A 160 34.44 -29.86 -0.26
CA GLN A 160 33.21 -30.16 -1.00
C GLN A 160 32.03 -29.37 -0.39
N GLU A 161 31.20 -28.81 -1.26
CA GLU A 161 30.04 -27.99 -0.88
C GLU A 161 28.75 -28.67 -1.32
N PHE A 162 27.73 -28.57 -0.46
CA PHE A 162 26.36 -28.98 -0.73
C PHE A 162 25.46 -27.75 -0.60
N PRO A 163 24.60 -27.44 -1.59
CA PRO A 163 23.78 -26.23 -1.61
C PRO A 163 22.73 -26.19 -0.49
N ASP A 164 22.35 -27.38 0.00
CA ASP A 164 21.40 -27.53 1.11
C ASP A 164 21.54 -28.90 1.78
N LEU A 165 20.77 -29.15 2.83
CA LEU A 165 20.76 -30.45 3.53
C LEU A 165 20.06 -31.55 2.71
N ALA A 166 19.21 -31.20 1.74
CA ALA A 166 18.55 -32.19 0.88
C ALA A 166 19.56 -32.84 -0.09
N ALA A 167 20.37 -32.00 -0.74
CA ALA A 167 21.48 -32.49 -1.57
C ALA A 167 22.44 -33.35 -0.77
N LEU A 168 22.79 -32.92 0.44
CA LEU A 168 23.67 -33.70 1.32
C LEU A 168 23.03 -35.03 1.77
N ALA A 169 21.73 -35.07 2.04
CA ALA A 169 21.00 -36.29 2.38
C ALA A 169 20.99 -37.30 1.23
N THR A 170 20.97 -36.81 -0.02
CA THR A 170 20.96 -37.66 -1.23
C THR A 170 22.34 -38.16 -1.55
N ASP A 171 23.36 -37.29 -1.57
CA ASP A 171 24.69 -37.59 -2.09
C ASP A 171 25.64 -38.15 -1.01
N ALA A 172 25.39 -37.88 0.28
CA ALA A 172 26.20 -38.29 1.42
C ALA A 172 25.34 -38.76 2.61
N PRO A 173 24.51 -39.81 2.47
CA PRO A 173 23.52 -40.20 3.49
C PRO A 173 24.14 -40.58 4.83
N GLY A 174 25.35 -41.19 4.83
CA GLY A 174 26.07 -41.53 6.05
C GLY A 174 26.46 -40.30 6.86
N LEU A 175 26.98 -39.28 6.19
CA LEU A 175 27.34 -38.02 6.82
C LEU A 175 26.10 -37.25 7.25
N TYR A 176 25.03 -37.26 6.44
CA TYR A 176 23.75 -36.63 6.80
C TYR A 176 23.18 -37.23 8.09
N ALA A 177 23.26 -38.55 8.27
CA ALA A 177 22.81 -39.20 9.51
C ALA A 177 23.58 -38.69 10.74
N CYS A 178 24.92 -38.46 10.61
CA CYS A 178 25.72 -37.87 11.69
C CYS A 178 25.32 -36.43 12.00
N ILE A 179 25.06 -35.62 10.96
CA ILE A 179 24.58 -34.22 11.13
C ILE A 179 23.22 -34.20 11.80
N ALA A 180 22.31 -35.04 11.34
CA ALA A 180 20.95 -35.11 11.90
C ALA A 180 20.97 -35.55 13.37
N ASP A 181 21.79 -36.58 13.72
CA ASP A 181 21.95 -37.05 15.11
C ASP A 181 22.54 -35.91 15.98
N ALA A 182 23.59 -35.23 15.52
CA ALA A 182 24.17 -34.07 16.22
C ALA A 182 23.18 -32.92 16.43
N CYS A 183 22.39 -32.59 15.41
CA CYS A 183 21.41 -31.51 15.48
C CYS A 183 20.23 -31.84 16.39
N MET A 184 19.79 -33.11 16.39
CA MET A 184 18.63 -33.55 17.22
C MET A 184 19.01 -33.78 18.68
N THR A 185 20.27 -34.09 18.99
CA THR A 185 20.72 -34.42 20.34
C THR A 185 21.40 -33.26 21.05
N ASN A 186 22.19 -32.46 20.33
CA ASN A 186 22.85 -31.26 20.86
C ASN A 186 21.97 -30.00 20.62
N THR A 187 20.81 -29.97 21.24
CA THR A 187 19.83 -28.89 21.06
C THR A 187 19.02 -28.69 22.32
N GLN A 188 18.47 -27.48 22.47
CA GLN A 188 17.43 -27.14 23.46
C GLN A 188 16.03 -27.09 22.83
N SER A 189 15.92 -27.22 21.49
CA SER A 189 14.64 -27.28 20.79
C SER A 189 14.07 -28.70 20.82
N VAL A 190 12.76 -28.80 20.68
CA VAL A 190 12.04 -30.08 20.58
C VAL A 190 11.17 -30.09 19.32
N PRO A 191 11.05 -31.23 18.60
CA PRO A 191 10.15 -31.32 17.47
C PRO A 191 8.70 -31.31 17.96
N GLY A 192 7.85 -30.51 17.33
CA GLY A 192 6.43 -30.41 17.67
C GLY A 192 5.62 -29.73 16.57
N ILE A 193 4.30 -29.71 16.73
CA ILE A 193 3.39 -28.99 15.86
C ILE A 193 3.12 -27.62 16.52
N PRO A 194 3.40 -26.47 15.86
CA PRO A 194 3.12 -25.17 16.42
C PRO A 194 1.63 -25.01 16.77
N ALA A 195 1.33 -24.44 17.92
CA ALA A 195 -0.05 -24.18 18.36
C ALA A 195 -0.79 -23.23 17.40
N ASP A 196 -0.08 -22.34 16.72
CA ASP A 196 -0.61 -21.41 15.71
C ASP A 196 -0.97 -22.07 14.37
N GLY A 197 -0.74 -23.38 14.26
CA GLY A 197 -1.09 -24.22 13.09
C GLY A 197 -2.56 -24.70 13.08
N ILE A 198 -3.40 -24.27 14.04
CA ILE A 198 -4.85 -24.48 13.99
C ILE A 198 -5.49 -23.16 13.54
N PRO A 199 -5.76 -22.99 12.23
CA PRO A 199 -6.40 -21.77 11.75
C PRO A 199 -7.89 -21.82 12.09
N GLY A 200 -8.33 -20.96 12.96
CA GLY A 200 -9.72 -20.51 12.97
C GLY A 200 -9.99 -19.62 11.75
N GLY A 201 -10.04 -20.16 10.55
CA GLY A 201 -10.33 -19.41 9.34
C GLY A 201 -9.94 -20.19 8.09
N SER A 202 -10.92 -20.86 7.49
CA SER A 202 -11.07 -21.25 6.07
C SER A 202 -9.81 -21.25 5.18
N ARG A 203 -8.78 -22.02 5.52
CA ARG A 203 -7.76 -22.47 4.57
C ARG A 203 -8.04 -23.93 4.25
N LYS A 204 -8.13 -24.26 2.96
CA LYS A 204 -8.23 -25.64 2.50
C LYS A 204 -7.08 -26.44 3.10
N VAL A 205 -7.39 -27.32 4.05
CA VAL A 205 -6.48 -28.27 4.67
C VAL A 205 -6.13 -29.31 3.60
N THR A 206 -5.03 -29.10 2.88
CA THR A 206 -4.51 -30.09 1.89
C THR A 206 -3.12 -30.59 2.23
N GLU A 207 -2.45 -30.08 3.29
CA GLU A 207 -1.15 -30.58 3.73
C GLU A 207 -1.21 -31.08 5.18
N ALA A 208 -0.64 -32.25 5.42
CA ALA A 208 -0.46 -32.78 6.77
C ALA A 208 0.39 -31.81 7.62
N PRO A 209 0.10 -31.65 8.92
CA PRO A 209 0.85 -30.75 9.79
C PRO A 209 2.33 -31.19 9.82
N ARG A 210 3.21 -30.30 9.37
CA ARG A 210 4.67 -30.54 9.38
C ARG A 210 5.22 -30.28 10.78
N LEU A 211 6.07 -31.20 11.25
CA LEU A 211 6.84 -31.00 12.47
C LEU A 211 7.78 -29.82 12.32
N ARG A 212 7.87 -29.00 13.35
CA ARG A 212 8.79 -27.86 13.45
C ARG A 212 9.53 -27.87 14.78
N ALA A 213 10.66 -27.18 14.83
CA ALA A 213 11.41 -26.98 16.05
C ALA A 213 10.74 -25.96 16.97
N LEU A 214 10.42 -26.37 18.20
CA LEU A 214 9.83 -25.53 19.24
C LEU A 214 10.84 -25.28 20.36
N GLY A 215 10.83 -24.07 20.93
CA GLY A 215 11.76 -23.69 22.01
C GLY A 215 13.21 -23.51 21.55
N GLY A 216 14.13 -23.44 22.51
CA GLY A 216 15.56 -23.23 22.23
C GLY A 216 15.89 -21.88 21.57
N ASN A 217 17.15 -21.72 21.17
CA ASN A 217 17.61 -20.53 20.46
C ASN A 217 17.35 -20.61 18.95
N ALA A 218 17.48 -19.48 18.22
CA ALA A 218 17.22 -19.42 16.78
C ALA A 218 18.12 -20.36 15.95
N THR A 219 19.37 -20.57 16.38
CA THR A 219 20.32 -21.51 15.72
C THR A 219 19.86 -22.94 15.89
N ASP A 220 19.42 -23.31 17.12
CA ASP A 220 18.92 -24.66 17.39
C ASP A 220 17.67 -24.97 16.57
N ARG A 221 16.74 -24.00 16.49
CA ARG A 221 15.55 -24.14 15.61
C ARG A 221 15.91 -24.30 14.16
N ALA A 222 16.81 -23.48 13.63
CA ALA A 222 17.23 -23.54 12.22
C ALA A 222 17.83 -24.89 11.84
N LEU A 223 18.68 -25.43 12.73
CA LEU A 223 19.30 -26.74 12.52
C LEU A 223 18.26 -27.86 12.56
N MET A 224 17.40 -27.86 13.57
CA MET A 224 16.36 -28.87 13.72
C MET A 224 15.35 -28.81 12.58
N ASP A 225 14.86 -27.61 12.21
CA ASP A 225 13.94 -27.43 11.09
C ASP A 225 14.57 -27.91 9.76
N GLY A 226 15.85 -27.63 9.56
CA GLY A 226 16.59 -28.14 8.38
C GLY A 226 16.62 -29.66 8.32
N VAL A 227 16.79 -30.34 9.45
CA VAL A 227 16.75 -31.80 9.52
C VAL A 227 15.32 -32.33 9.36
N LEU A 228 14.33 -31.73 10.03
CA LEU A 228 12.94 -32.15 9.95
C LEU A 228 12.33 -32.00 8.55
N ALA A 229 12.85 -31.08 7.75
CA ALA A 229 12.39 -30.84 6.37
C ALA A 229 12.90 -31.92 5.37
N ASN A 230 13.93 -32.68 5.70
CA ASN A 230 14.60 -33.61 4.79
C ASN A 230 14.60 -35.04 5.35
N PRO A 231 13.55 -35.82 5.12
CA PRO A 231 13.54 -37.25 5.47
C PRO A 231 14.49 -38.08 4.54
N PRO A 232 15.01 -39.24 4.98
CA PRO A 232 14.53 -39.92 6.17
C PRO A 232 15.13 -39.36 7.45
N LEU A 233 14.24 -39.03 8.39
CA LEU A 233 14.69 -38.73 9.76
C LEU A 233 15.41 -40.00 10.27
N PRO A 234 16.59 -39.89 10.89
CA PRO A 234 17.12 -41.01 11.61
C PRO A 234 16.03 -41.48 12.57
N THR A 235 15.66 -42.76 12.49
CA THR A 235 14.87 -43.45 13.52
C THR A 235 15.35 -42.99 14.87
N PRO A 236 14.48 -42.78 15.89
CA PRO A 236 14.73 -41.94 17.04
C PRO A 236 16.16 -42.02 17.52
N PRO A 237 16.77 -40.91 17.95
CA PRO A 237 18.18 -40.82 18.25
C PRO A 237 18.58 -42.06 19.05
N THR A 238 19.37 -42.91 18.41
CA THR A 238 19.67 -44.25 18.94
C THR A 238 20.57 -44.22 20.17
N GLY A 239 20.86 -42.98 20.68
CA GLY A 239 21.73 -42.74 21.82
C GLY A 239 21.02 -42.04 22.99
N ARG A 240 21.31 -42.48 24.23
CA ARG A 240 20.91 -41.80 25.44
C ARG A 240 21.82 -40.61 25.69
N VAL A 241 21.23 -39.38 25.80
CA VAL A 241 21.98 -38.19 26.21
C VAL A 241 22.43 -38.36 27.66
N LEU A 242 23.74 -38.36 27.89
CA LEU A 242 24.39 -38.55 29.18
C LEU A 242 24.68 -37.20 29.87
N ALA A 243 25.12 -36.19 29.11
CA ALA A 243 25.37 -34.85 29.60
C ALA A 243 25.17 -33.82 28.48
N ARG A 244 24.74 -32.60 28.86
CA ARG A 244 24.64 -31.44 27.94
C ARG A 244 25.35 -30.24 28.51
N LEU A 245 26.00 -29.46 27.64
CA LEU A 245 26.46 -28.11 27.88
C LEU A 245 25.69 -27.19 26.97
N PRO A 246 24.76 -26.35 27.51
CA PRO A 246 23.99 -25.40 26.72
C PRO A 246 24.92 -24.38 26.06
N PHE A 247 24.40 -23.73 25.00
CA PHE A 247 25.09 -22.60 24.36
C PHE A 247 25.24 -21.45 25.33
N ASP A 248 26.47 -20.91 25.43
CA ASP A 248 26.76 -19.68 26.13
C ASP A 248 27.48 -18.69 25.17
N SER A 249 27.07 -17.42 25.21
CA SER A 249 27.59 -16.36 24.36
C SER A 249 29.07 -16.05 24.59
N THR A 250 29.57 -16.30 25.81
CA THR A 250 30.97 -16.10 26.17
C THR A 250 31.85 -17.19 25.53
N ASN A 251 31.43 -18.45 25.64
CA ASN A 251 32.15 -19.59 25.12
C ASN A 251 31.90 -19.83 23.63
N LYS A 252 30.74 -19.41 23.11
CA LYS A 252 30.32 -19.51 21.68
C LYS A 252 30.20 -20.93 21.14
N TYR A 253 29.94 -21.92 22.00
CA TYR A 253 29.70 -23.31 21.60
C TYR A 253 28.69 -24.00 22.53
N ALA A 254 28.16 -25.12 22.08
CA ALA A 254 27.35 -26.05 22.84
C ALA A 254 27.83 -27.48 22.62
N ALA A 255 27.62 -28.35 23.59
CA ALA A 255 28.06 -29.74 23.48
C ALA A 255 27.03 -30.71 24.08
N ALA A 256 27.02 -31.96 23.57
CA ALA A 256 26.27 -33.06 24.13
C ALA A 256 27.08 -34.35 24.12
N LEU A 257 27.05 -35.07 25.21
CA LEU A 257 27.64 -36.41 25.34
C LEU A 257 26.53 -37.46 25.23
N ILE A 258 26.69 -38.39 24.33
CA ILE A 258 25.70 -39.40 23.99
C ILE A 258 26.31 -40.80 24.13
N GLY A 259 25.57 -41.72 24.71
CA GLY A 259 25.91 -43.13 24.76
C GLY A 259 25.17 -43.92 23.67
N ARG A 260 25.91 -44.64 22.78
CA ARG A 260 25.34 -45.41 21.71
C ARG A 260 26.17 -46.70 21.49
N GLY A 261 25.54 -47.89 21.52
CA GLY A 261 26.15 -49.14 21.15
C GLY A 261 27.41 -49.49 21.94
N GLY A 262 27.52 -49.12 23.23
CA GLY A 262 28.71 -49.32 24.05
C GLY A 262 29.77 -48.21 23.94
N SER A 263 29.80 -47.45 22.88
CA SER A 263 30.65 -46.26 22.70
C SER A 263 29.94 -44.98 23.16
N ARG A 264 30.70 -43.91 23.38
CA ARG A 264 30.18 -42.56 23.70
C ARG A 264 30.65 -41.58 22.64
N TYR A 265 29.77 -40.68 22.25
CA TYR A 265 30.04 -39.64 21.26
C TYR A 265 29.86 -38.27 21.90
N LEU A 266 30.88 -37.44 21.80
CA LEU A 266 30.81 -36.04 22.16
C LEU A 266 30.53 -35.24 20.89
N TYR A 267 29.33 -34.65 20.77
CA TYR A 267 28.99 -33.71 19.72
C TYR A 267 29.20 -32.28 20.19
N VAL A 268 29.93 -31.48 19.41
CA VAL A 268 30.18 -30.07 19.69
C VAL A 268 29.74 -29.24 18.50
N LYS A 269 28.97 -28.20 18.74
CA LYS A 269 28.64 -27.21 17.72
C LYS A 269 29.01 -25.82 18.21
N GLY A 270 29.60 -24.99 17.34
CA GLY A 270 30.02 -23.66 17.77
C GLY A 270 30.66 -22.82 16.67
N ALA A 271 31.10 -21.64 17.07
CA ALA A 271 31.75 -20.67 16.21
C ALA A 271 33.12 -21.22 15.70
N PRO A 272 33.48 -20.93 14.43
CA PRO A 272 34.74 -21.43 13.86
C PRO A 272 35.98 -21.10 14.68
N GLU A 273 36.05 -19.87 15.19
CA GLU A 273 37.21 -19.40 15.96
C GLU A 273 37.44 -20.20 17.25
N ARG A 274 36.41 -20.88 17.77
CA ARG A 274 36.50 -21.71 18.97
C ARG A 274 36.81 -23.16 18.67
N LEU A 275 36.22 -23.74 17.61
CA LEU A 275 36.33 -25.16 17.30
C LEU A 275 37.56 -25.49 16.44
N LEU A 276 37.96 -24.63 15.53
CA LEU A 276 39.11 -24.85 14.64
C LEU A 276 40.40 -25.29 15.37
N PRO A 277 40.78 -24.71 16.54
CA PRO A 277 41.97 -25.15 17.26
C PRO A 277 41.91 -26.60 17.76
N TRP A 278 40.70 -27.11 18.04
CA TRP A 278 40.47 -28.46 18.60
C TRP A 278 40.33 -29.55 17.54
N LEU A 279 40.26 -29.19 16.25
CA LEU A 279 40.10 -30.14 15.14
C LEU A 279 41.41 -30.83 14.77
N ASP A 280 41.34 -32.15 14.66
CA ASP A 280 42.46 -33.01 14.25
C ASP A 280 42.20 -33.78 12.93
N GLY A 281 40.97 -33.80 12.45
CA GLY A 281 40.55 -34.42 11.22
C GLY A 281 39.16 -34.00 10.80
N ALA A 282 38.65 -34.59 9.70
CA ALA A 282 37.30 -34.35 9.20
C ALA A 282 36.64 -35.68 8.82
N LEU A 283 35.31 -35.67 8.65
CA LEU A 283 34.60 -36.78 8.03
C LEU A 283 34.52 -36.60 6.52
N ALA A 284 34.68 -37.71 5.80
CA ALA A 284 34.39 -37.82 4.39
C ALA A 284 32.88 -37.96 4.13
N PRO A 285 32.40 -37.83 2.86
CA PRO A 285 30.97 -38.00 2.52
C PRO A 285 30.41 -39.38 2.90
N ASP A 286 31.21 -40.43 2.91
CA ASP A 286 30.82 -41.77 3.33
C ASP A 286 30.80 -41.96 4.87
N GLY A 287 31.19 -40.94 5.63
CA GLY A 287 31.27 -40.95 7.10
C GLY A 287 32.60 -41.49 7.65
N SER A 288 33.56 -41.86 6.81
CA SER A 288 34.90 -42.27 7.25
C SER A 288 35.71 -41.06 7.72
N ARG A 289 36.68 -41.30 8.62
CA ARG A 289 37.57 -40.25 9.14
C ARG A 289 38.70 -39.95 8.18
N LEU A 290 38.84 -38.69 7.78
CA LEU A 290 39.99 -38.15 7.04
C LEU A 290 40.97 -37.50 8.01
N GLY A 291 42.22 -37.96 8.02
CA GLY A 291 43.33 -37.30 8.69
C GLY A 291 43.96 -36.19 7.83
N ARG A 292 44.96 -35.50 8.37
CA ARG A 292 45.73 -34.49 7.62
C ARG A 292 46.46 -35.06 6.41
N ALA A 293 46.82 -36.33 6.46
CA ALA A 293 47.49 -37.04 5.36
C ALA A 293 46.51 -37.50 4.28
N ASP A 294 45.22 -37.66 4.62
CA ASP A 294 44.21 -38.35 3.80
C ASP A 294 43.22 -37.40 3.14
N GLY A 295 43.58 -36.11 2.99
CA GLY A 295 42.73 -35.15 2.25
C GLY A 295 42.00 -34.08 3.08
N TYR A 296 42.25 -33.95 4.39
CA TYR A 296 41.79 -32.82 5.19
C TYR A 296 42.74 -31.61 4.97
N ASP A 297 42.39 -30.70 4.01
CA ASP A 297 43.07 -29.41 3.83
C ASP A 297 42.53 -28.36 4.81
N ARG A 298 43.08 -28.34 6.02
CA ARG A 298 42.70 -27.37 7.04
C ARG A 298 42.85 -25.92 6.56
N GLY A 299 43.94 -25.60 5.81
CA GLY A 299 44.20 -24.23 5.36
C GLY A 299 43.21 -23.78 4.30
N GLY A 300 42.85 -24.63 3.35
CA GLY A 300 41.81 -24.39 2.36
C GLY A 300 40.44 -24.21 3.00
N PHE A 301 40.09 -25.12 3.93
CA PHE A 301 38.85 -25.04 4.68
C PHE A 301 38.72 -23.72 5.47
N GLU A 302 39.75 -23.31 6.21
CA GLU A 302 39.76 -22.05 6.95
C GLU A 302 39.60 -20.85 6.02
N ARG A 303 40.27 -20.80 4.87
CA ARG A 303 40.10 -19.75 3.87
C ARG A 303 38.63 -19.66 3.38
N ARG A 304 38.01 -20.80 3.13
CA ARG A 304 36.64 -20.92 2.67
C ARG A 304 35.66 -20.39 3.72
N ILE A 305 35.80 -20.86 4.97
CA ILE A 305 34.99 -20.40 6.10
C ILE A 305 35.08 -18.88 6.28
N ARG A 306 36.31 -18.32 6.19
CA ARG A 306 36.49 -16.83 6.26
C ARG A 306 35.84 -16.12 5.11
N ALA A 307 35.85 -16.65 3.89
CA ALA A 307 35.15 -16.06 2.75
C ALA A 307 33.65 -16.07 2.95
N MET A 308 33.06 -17.18 3.42
CA MET A 308 31.64 -17.30 3.73
C MET A 308 31.19 -16.33 4.85
N THR A 309 32.02 -16.18 5.89
CA THR A 309 31.76 -15.23 6.99
C THR A 309 31.83 -13.78 6.50
N ARG A 310 32.77 -13.45 5.60
CA ARG A 310 32.86 -12.13 4.97
C ARG A 310 31.67 -11.83 4.08
N ALA A 311 31.15 -12.86 3.38
CA ALA A 311 29.91 -12.74 2.60
C ALA A 311 28.66 -12.58 3.48
N GLY A 312 28.81 -12.52 4.82
CA GLY A 312 27.74 -12.23 5.77
C GLY A 312 26.99 -13.43 6.28
N GLY A 313 27.42 -14.62 5.93
CA GLY A 313 26.83 -15.84 6.45
C GLY A 313 27.30 -16.14 7.87
N ARG A 314 26.38 -16.62 8.71
CA ARG A 314 26.71 -17.14 10.03
C ARG A 314 27.16 -18.58 9.91
N VAL A 315 28.47 -18.82 9.99
CA VAL A 315 29.02 -20.16 9.92
C VAL A 315 29.04 -20.83 11.28
N LEU A 316 28.55 -22.06 11.35
CA LEU A 316 28.56 -22.93 12.51
C LEU A 316 29.29 -24.22 12.18
N LEU A 317 30.32 -24.56 12.96
CA LEU A 317 30.98 -25.85 12.86
C LEU A 317 30.26 -26.91 13.68
N LEU A 318 30.08 -28.09 13.11
CA LEU A 318 29.74 -29.34 13.80
C LEU A 318 30.96 -30.23 13.87
N ALA A 319 31.27 -30.70 15.05
CA ALA A 319 32.39 -31.63 15.29
C ALA A 319 31.95 -32.74 16.24
N GLN A 320 32.63 -33.89 16.12
CA GLN A 320 32.42 -35.05 16.98
C GLN A 320 33.72 -35.62 17.51
N LYS A 321 33.63 -36.35 18.63
CA LYS A 321 34.73 -37.21 19.16
C LYS A 321 34.13 -38.50 19.68
N GLU A 322 34.60 -39.61 19.20
CA GLU A 322 34.27 -40.92 19.74
C GLU A 322 35.13 -41.21 20.98
N ILE A 323 34.51 -41.67 22.04
CA ILE A 323 35.14 -42.08 23.30
C ILE A 323 34.85 -43.57 23.46
N PRO A 324 35.86 -44.44 23.18
CA PRO A 324 35.68 -45.90 23.24
C PRO A 324 35.20 -46.39 24.61
N ALA A 325 34.56 -47.57 24.59
CA ALA A 325 34.16 -48.26 25.82
C ALA A 325 35.40 -48.55 26.68
N GLY A 326 35.37 -48.13 27.94
CA GLY A 326 36.51 -48.30 28.86
C GLY A 326 37.33 -47.04 29.14
N GLN A 327 37.23 -45.99 28.29
CA GLN A 327 37.82 -44.70 28.64
C GLN A 327 36.91 -43.89 29.59
N PRO A 328 37.47 -43.18 30.59
CA PRO A 328 36.67 -42.34 31.47
C PRO A 328 36.04 -41.18 30.70
N ALA A 329 34.73 -41.13 30.63
CA ALA A 329 34.03 -39.98 30.08
C ALA A 329 33.75 -38.95 31.18
N PRO A 330 33.85 -37.66 30.85
CA PRO A 330 33.54 -36.63 31.83
C PRO A 330 32.08 -36.74 32.29
N ARG A 331 31.86 -36.82 33.59
CA ARG A 331 30.50 -36.83 34.19
C ARG A 331 29.79 -35.48 34.02
N ARG A 332 30.53 -34.39 33.84
CA ARG A 332 30.06 -33.04 33.49
C ARG A 332 30.93 -32.46 32.41
N LEU A 333 30.32 -31.81 31.44
CA LEU A 333 31.03 -31.08 30.39
C LEU A 333 31.49 -29.73 30.96
N SER A 334 32.82 -29.47 30.91
CA SER A 334 33.37 -28.20 31.39
C SER A 334 33.21 -27.07 30.37
N PRO A 335 32.84 -25.85 30.79
CA PRO A 335 32.83 -24.68 29.92
C PRO A 335 34.22 -24.31 29.35
N ASP A 336 35.32 -24.75 30.03
CA ASP A 336 36.69 -24.43 29.62
C ASP A 336 37.20 -25.33 28.51
N GLY A 337 36.42 -26.34 28.05
CA GLY A 337 36.76 -27.22 26.94
C GLY A 337 37.91 -28.19 27.24
N GLY A 338 38.21 -28.44 28.52
CA GLY A 338 39.24 -29.37 28.92
C GLY A 338 38.99 -30.80 28.40
N GLY A 339 39.91 -31.36 27.63
CA GLY A 339 39.79 -32.70 27.02
C GLY A 339 39.07 -32.74 25.68
N TRP A 340 38.84 -31.62 25.03
CA TRP A 340 38.12 -31.53 23.74
C TRP A 340 39.07 -31.53 22.54
N GLU A 341 40.39 -31.64 22.77
CA GLU A 341 41.37 -31.83 21.70
C GLU A 341 41.13 -33.14 20.93
N GLY A 342 41.44 -33.14 19.66
CA GLY A 342 41.23 -34.28 18.79
C GLY A 342 39.77 -34.47 18.32
N LEU A 343 39.01 -33.37 18.19
CA LEU A 343 37.73 -33.40 17.54
C LEU A 343 37.85 -33.66 16.04
N THR A 344 36.91 -34.39 15.49
CA THR A 344 36.76 -34.63 14.05
C THR A 344 35.64 -33.71 13.54
N LEU A 345 35.95 -32.88 12.54
CA LEU A 345 34.97 -32.01 11.89
C LEU A 345 33.93 -32.89 11.17
N VAL A 346 32.65 -32.66 11.44
CA VAL A 346 31.55 -33.26 10.68
C VAL A 346 31.30 -32.39 9.45
N CYS A 347 31.00 -31.14 9.63
CA CYS A 347 30.82 -30.14 8.56
C CYS A 347 30.79 -28.71 9.13
N ALA A 348 30.89 -27.74 8.20
CA ALA A 348 30.49 -26.36 8.48
C ALA A 348 29.12 -26.09 7.85
N LEU A 349 28.21 -25.55 8.62
CA LEU A 349 26.86 -25.13 8.17
C LEU A 349 26.81 -23.64 8.06
N LEU A 350 26.37 -23.14 6.90
CA LEU A 350 26.05 -21.72 6.69
C LEU A 350 24.61 -21.50 7.08
N LEU A 351 24.41 -20.64 8.06
CA LEU A 351 23.10 -20.20 8.50
C LEU A 351 22.84 -18.81 7.92
N ALA A 352 21.77 -18.68 7.18
CA ALA A 352 21.37 -17.43 6.56
C ALA A 352 19.86 -17.19 6.75
N ASP A 353 19.49 -15.95 6.77
CA ASP A 353 18.09 -15.51 6.65
C ASP A 353 17.77 -15.48 5.16
N ARG A 354 16.90 -16.38 4.70
CA ARG A 354 16.59 -16.57 3.28
C ARG A 354 15.85 -15.39 2.72
N LEU A 355 16.25 -14.97 1.52
CA LEU A 355 15.49 -14.01 0.74
C LEU A 355 14.12 -14.60 0.38
N ARG A 356 13.05 -13.80 0.54
CA ARG A 356 11.71 -14.20 0.08
C ARG A 356 11.72 -14.35 -1.45
N PRO A 357 11.17 -15.44 -2.01
CA PRO A 357 11.16 -15.65 -3.46
C PRO A 357 10.47 -14.53 -4.23
N GLU A 358 9.47 -13.88 -3.62
CA GLU A 358 8.68 -12.80 -4.23
C GLU A 358 9.34 -11.43 -4.14
N ALA A 359 10.38 -11.26 -3.28
CA ALA A 359 10.97 -9.96 -3.02
C ALA A 359 11.57 -9.29 -4.28
N PRO A 360 12.31 -9.99 -5.16
CA PRO A 360 12.84 -9.36 -6.38
C PRO A 360 11.74 -8.83 -7.31
N ALA A 361 10.68 -9.62 -7.51
CA ALA A 361 9.55 -9.22 -8.35
C ALA A 361 8.79 -8.03 -7.74
N ALA A 362 8.65 -7.98 -6.42
CA ALA A 362 8.01 -6.87 -5.72
C ALA A 362 8.84 -5.58 -5.82
N VAL A 363 10.16 -5.66 -5.65
CA VAL A 363 11.08 -4.52 -5.83
C VAL A 363 11.00 -3.99 -7.25
N GLU A 364 11.04 -4.86 -8.24
CA GLU A 364 10.91 -4.45 -9.65
C GLU A 364 9.57 -3.79 -9.95
N LYS A 365 8.46 -4.31 -9.39
CA LYS A 365 7.13 -3.72 -9.52
C LYS A 365 7.08 -2.30 -8.91
N LEU A 366 7.65 -2.11 -7.73
CA LEU A 366 7.75 -0.80 -7.08
C LEU A 366 8.63 0.17 -7.89
N ARG A 367 9.74 -0.32 -8.44
CA ARG A 367 10.65 0.47 -9.27
C ARG A 367 10.00 0.94 -10.59
N ARG A 368 9.25 0.05 -11.26
CA ARG A 368 8.43 0.42 -12.43
C ARG A 368 7.37 1.46 -12.09
N ALA A 369 6.82 1.36 -10.87
CA ALA A 369 5.90 2.36 -10.34
C ALA A 369 6.57 3.72 -10.03
N GLY A 370 7.88 3.88 -10.29
CA GLY A 370 8.66 5.08 -10.05
C GLY A 370 9.00 5.30 -8.57
N ILE A 371 8.94 4.25 -7.75
CA ILE A 371 9.26 4.32 -6.33
C ILE A 371 10.72 3.91 -6.13
N HIS A 372 11.51 4.78 -5.51
CA HIS A 372 12.87 4.47 -5.13
C HIS A 372 12.90 3.63 -3.86
N VAL A 373 13.39 2.38 -3.96
CA VAL A 373 13.46 1.45 -2.81
C VAL A 373 14.85 1.52 -2.22
N VAL A 374 14.94 1.81 -0.91
CA VAL A 374 16.18 1.90 -0.14
C VAL A 374 16.16 0.87 0.97
N MET A 375 17.12 -0.06 0.99
CA MET A 375 17.24 -1.03 2.05
C MET A 375 18.04 -0.47 3.23
N MET A 376 17.50 -0.63 4.44
CA MET A 376 18.17 -0.25 5.69
C MET A 376 18.34 -1.49 6.57
N THR A 377 19.55 -1.77 7.02
CA THR A 377 19.83 -2.98 7.80
C THR A 377 20.94 -2.75 8.83
N GLY A 378 20.88 -3.47 9.94
CA GLY A 378 21.96 -3.56 10.94
C GLY A 378 23.14 -4.41 10.48
N ASP A 379 23.07 -5.11 9.34
CA ASP A 379 24.14 -5.93 8.80
C ASP A 379 25.32 -5.11 8.31
N ASN A 380 26.46 -5.77 8.12
CA ASN A 380 27.62 -5.16 7.50
C ASN A 380 27.40 -4.87 6.00
N ARG A 381 28.27 -4.03 5.42
CA ARG A 381 28.20 -3.55 4.05
C ARG A 381 28.16 -4.69 3.01
N ASP A 382 29.00 -5.72 3.18
CA ASP A 382 29.12 -6.80 2.21
C ASP A 382 27.85 -7.64 2.17
N THR A 383 27.31 -8.01 3.33
CA THR A 383 26.03 -8.75 3.45
C THR A 383 24.87 -7.96 2.87
N ALA A 384 24.78 -6.68 3.25
CA ALA A 384 23.74 -5.79 2.78
C ALA A 384 23.78 -5.63 1.25
N SER A 385 24.99 -5.47 0.68
CA SER A 385 25.18 -5.36 -0.78
C SER A 385 24.78 -6.64 -1.51
N ALA A 386 25.15 -7.81 -0.99
CA ALA A 386 24.80 -9.10 -1.59
C ALA A 386 23.28 -9.32 -1.65
N ILE A 387 22.59 -9.03 -0.55
CA ILE A 387 21.11 -9.16 -0.47
C ILE A 387 20.41 -8.13 -1.37
N ALA A 388 20.86 -6.87 -1.35
CA ALA A 388 20.32 -5.81 -2.19
C ALA A 388 20.52 -6.09 -3.69
N GLY A 389 21.67 -6.67 -4.06
CA GLY A 389 21.93 -7.15 -5.42
C GLY A 389 20.98 -8.27 -5.83
N SER A 390 20.77 -9.26 -4.95
CA SER A 390 19.84 -10.38 -5.19
C SER A 390 18.38 -9.93 -5.27
N CYS A 391 18.01 -8.83 -4.59
CA CYS A 391 16.68 -8.24 -4.67
C CYS A 391 16.49 -7.31 -5.88
N GLY A 392 17.54 -6.94 -6.61
CA GLY A 392 17.49 -5.94 -7.68
C GLY A 392 17.39 -4.49 -7.19
N ILE A 393 17.66 -4.23 -5.90
CA ILE A 393 17.76 -2.88 -5.33
C ILE A 393 19.04 -2.21 -5.82
N LEU A 394 20.15 -2.95 -5.85
CA LEU A 394 21.41 -2.55 -6.49
C LEU A 394 21.40 -3.03 -7.95
N GLY A 395 21.46 -2.11 -8.90
CA GLY A 395 21.46 -2.47 -10.34
C GLY A 395 21.99 -1.39 -11.26
N GLY A 396 22.13 -0.16 -10.77
CA GLY A 396 22.70 0.97 -11.50
C GLY A 396 24.14 1.24 -11.08
N GLY A 397 25.05 1.51 -12.02
CA GLY A 397 26.45 1.84 -11.71
C GLY A 397 26.65 3.11 -10.86
N THR A 398 25.57 3.81 -10.49
CA THR A 398 25.55 5.03 -9.67
C THR A 398 24.98 4.82 -8.26
N ASP A 399 24.50 3.61 -7.96
CA ASP A 399 23.89 3.29 -6.68
C ASP A 399 24.91 3.34 -5.54
N LEU A 400 24.53 3.92 -4.42
CA LEU A 400 25.38 4.11 -3.26
C LEU A 400 25.00 3.17 -2.12
N VAL A 401 26.01 2.54 -1.56
CA VAL A 401 25.93 1.79 -0.31
C VAL A 401 26.69 2.56 0.75
N LEU A 402 26.00 3.03 1.79
CA LEU A 402 26.56 3.81 2.87
C LEU A 402 26.47 3.06 4.20
N GLU A 403 27.43 3.29 5.10
CA GLU A 403 27.35 2.84 6.49
C GLU A 403 26.89 3.99 7.41
N SER A 404 26.32 3.67 8.57
CA SER A 404 25.88 4.63 9.60
C SER A 404 26.96 5.65 9.94
N ARG A 405 28.23 5.23 9.99
CA ARG A 405 29.37 6.13 10.28
C ARG A 405 29.53 7.18 9.17
N GLU A 406 29.46 6.77 7.91
CA GLU A 406 29.57 7.69 6.76
C GLU A 406 28.40 8.68 6.76
N LEU A 407 27.18 8.24 7.15
CA LEU A 407 26.03 9.11 7.31
C LEU A 407 26.25 10.17 8.40
N SER A 408 26.87 9.78 9.52
CA SER A 408 27.12 10.69 10.65
C SER A 408 28.13 11.79 10.28
N ASP A 409 29.07 11.48 9.40
CA ASP A 409 30.09 12.43 8.94
C ASP A 409 29.57 13.41 7.86
N MET A 410 28.39 13.14 7.27
CA MET A 410 27.79 13.96 6.21
C MET A 410 26.81 14.99 6.77
N THR A 411 26.82 16.19 6.15
CA THR A 411 25.82 17.24 6.41
C THR A 411 24.46 16.85 5.81
N ASP A 412 23.38 17.38 6.37
CA ASP A 412 22.02 17.14 5.91
C ASP A 412 21.81 17.57 4.44
N ASN A 413 22.43 18.67 4.01
CA ASN A 413 22.38 19.13 2.62
C ASN A 413 23.02 18.11 1.67
N ARG A 414 24.19 17.58 2.03
CA ARG A 414 24.88 16.58 1.23
C ARG A 414 24.08 15.26 1.14
N LEU A 415 23.50 14.82 2.23
CA LEU A 415 22.64 13.63 2.26
C LEU A 415 21.39 13.82 1.37
N ARG A 416 20.79 15.01 1.39
CA ARG A 416 19.62 15.33 0.57
C ARG A 416 19.94 15.26 -0.93
N GLU A 417 21.12 15.71 -1.35
CA GLU A 417 21.58 15.57 -2.74
C GLU A 417 21.80 14.12 -3.16
N LEU A 418 22.27 13.28 -2.22
CA LEU A 418 22.59 11.88 -2.47
C LEU A 418 21.37 10.94 -2.38
N LEU A 419 20.26 11.35 -1.76
CA LEU A 419 19.06 10.55 -1.56
C LEU A 419 18.62 9.77 -2.80
N PRO A 420 18.58 10.34 -4.02
CA PRO A 420 18.15 9.61 -5.21
C PRO A 420 19.11 8.48 -5.64
N ARG A 421 20.31 8.43 -5.09
CA ARG A 421 21.34 7.45 -5.42
C ARG A 421 21.59 6.44 -4.30
N ILE A 422 21.10 6.72 -3.08
CA ILE A 422 21.27 5.80 -1.94
C ILE A 422 20.36 4.60 -2.16
N ALA A 423 20.97 3.43 -2.30
CA ALA A 423 20.25 2.16 -2.45
C ALA A 423 20.28 1.33 -1.14
N VAL A 424 21.35 1.42 -0.36
CA VAL A 424 21.54 0.64 0.86
C VAL A 424 22.16 1.45 1.98
N ILE A 425 21.63 1.32 3.18
CA ILE A 425 22.25 1.76 4.43
C ILE A 425 22.58 0.54 5.28
N ALA A 426 23.87 0.27 5.43
CA ALA A 426 24.40 -0.81 6.25
C ALA A 426 24.70 -0.32 7.67
N ARG A 427 24.64 -1.22 8.66
CA ARG A 427 24.83 -0.92 10.09
C ARG A 427 23.95 0.23 10.61
N ALA A 428 22.77 0.39 10.01
CA ALA A 428 21.84 1.47 10.29
C ALA A 428 21.42 1.49 11.77
N LEU A 429 21.47 2.66 12.38
CA LEU A 429 20.95 2.93 13.72
C LEU A 429 19.50 3.42 13.63
N PRO A 430 18.68 3.30 14.69
CA PRO A 430 17.33 3.86 14.72
C PRO A 430 17.27 5.36 14.40
N THR A 431 18.26 6.12 14.86
CA THR A 431 18.42 7.56 14.59
C THR A 431 18.67 7.86 13.12
N ASP A 432 19.41 7.00 12.40
CA ASP A 432 19.64 7.15 10.96
C ASP A 432 18.34 6.99 10.18
N LYS A 433 17.49 6.01 10.58
CA LYS A 433 16.18 5.78 9.96
C LYS A 433 15.29 7.02 10.06
N SER A 434 15.14 7.59 11.26
CA SER A 434 14.38 8.83 11.48
C SER A 434 14.96 10.03 10.76
N ARG A 435 16.30 10.18 10.72
CA ARG A 435 17.00 11.28 10.03
C ARG A 435 16.73 11.24 8.52
N LEU A 436 16.88 10.08 7.88
CA LEU A 436 16.66 9.94 6.43
C LEU A 436 15.20 10.15 6.03
N VAL A 437 14.25 9.66 6.82
CA VAL A 437 12.83 9.95 6.64
C VAL A 437 12.58 11.46 6.67
N ARG A 438 13.12 12.18 7.66
CA ARG A 438 13.00 13.63 7.77
C ARG A 438 13.59 14.35 6.55
N LEU A 439 14.80 14.00 6.14
CA LEU A 439 15.47 14.63 5.00
C LEU A 439 14.73 14.41 3.68
N ALA A 440 14.18 13.22 3.48
CA ALA A 440 13.36 12.92 2.31
C ALA A 440 12.05 13.73 2.30
N GLN A 441 11.43 13.92 3.47
CA GLN A 441 10.24 14.77 3.61
C GLN A 441 10.55 16.26 3.39
N GLU A 442 11.71 16.75 3.84
CA GLU A 442 12.19 18.12 3.56
C GLU A 442 12.47 18.34 2.06
N ALA A 443 12.79 17.28 1.33
CA ALA A 443 12.90 17.29 -0.14
C ALA A 443 11.54 17.16 -0.85
N GLU A 444 10.42 17.35 -0.14
CA GLU A 444 9.02 17.25 -0.65
C GLU A 444 8.68 15.87 -1.25
N LEU A 445 9.40 14.82 -0.85
CA LEU A 445 9.07 13.45 -1.20
C LEU A 445 8.01 12.88 -0.26
N VAL A 446 7.15 12.01 -0.78
CA VAL A 446 6.23 11.19 0.01
C VAL A 446 6.96 9.91 0.40
N VAL A 447 7.16 9.73 1.69
CA VAL A 447 8.05 8.72 2.25
C VAL A 447 7.26 7.55 2.84
N GLY A 448 7.56 6.34 2.36
CA GLY A 448 7.15 5.09 3.00
C GLY A 448 8.27 4.51 3.87
N MET A 449 7.93 3.90 4.98
CA MET A 449 8.85 3.19 5.86
C MET A 449 8.28 1.83 6.24
N THR A 450 9.07 0.76 6.15
CA THR A 450 8.71 -0.55 6.72
C THR A 450 9.47 -0.81 8.01
N GLY A 451 8.87 -1.57 8.91
CA GLY A 451 9.56 -2.00 10.13
C GLY A 451 8.75 -3.04 10.91
N ASP A 452 9.44 -3.83 11.72
CA ASP A 452 8.87 -4.87 12.57
C ASP A 452 9.24 -4.74 14.05
N GLY A 453 10.28 -3.95 14.35
CA GLY A 453 10.86 -3.78 15.66
C GLY A 453 10.47 -2.49 16.40
N ILE A 454 10.76 -2.46 17.70
CA ILE A 454 10.63 -1.26 18.54
C ILE A 454 11.54 -0.13 18.01
N ASN A 455 12.70 -0.48 17.46
CA ASN A 455 13.68 0.46 16.91
C ASN A 455 13.19 1.19 15.67
N ASP A 456 12.17 0.66 14.98
CA ASP A 456 11.59 1.22 13.77
C ASP A 456 10.41 2.16 14.05
N ALA A 457 9.82 2.05 15.25
CA ALA A 457 8.61 2.77 15.60
C ALA A 457 8.70 4.30 15.41
N PRO A 458 9.80 4.99 15.78
CA PRO A 458 9.93 6.43 15.53
C PRO A 458 9.92 6.77 14.04
N ALA A 459 10.65 5.99 13.21
CA ALA A 459 10.70 6.19 11.76
C ALA A 459 9.36 5.86 11.08
N LEU A 460 8.69 4.77 11.52
CA LEU A 460 7.34 4.39 11.06
C LEU A 460 6.32 5.51 11.32
N LYS A 461 6.34 6.10 12.52
CA LYS A 461 5.42 7.17 12.89
C LYS A 461 5.72 8.49 12.17
N ARG A 462 6.99 8.78 11.92
CA ARG A 462 7.43 10.00 11.22
C ARG A 462 7.15 9.96 9.72
N ALA A 463 7.23 8.79 9.08
CA ALA A 463 6.98 8.63 7.65
C ALA A 463 5.58 9.13 7.25
N ASP A 464 5.40 9.50 5.97
CA ASP A 464 4.06 9.82 5.45
C ASP A 464 3.17 8.58 5.43
N ILE A 465 3.80 7.39 5.36
CA ILE A 465 3.14 6.10 5.53
C ILE A 465 4.07 5.10 6.22
N GLY A 466 3.64 4.58 7.36
CA GLY A 466 4.30 3.49 8.08
C GLY A 466 3.67 2.15 7.77
N PHE A 467 4.45 1.22 7.21
CA PHE A 467 4.07 -0.17 6.98
C PHE A 467 4.65 -1.05 8.09
N ALA A 468 3.83 -1.44 9.06
CA ALA A 468 4.22 -2.40 10.08
C ALA A 468 4.03 -3.84 9.59
N MET A 469 4.98 -4.73 9.90
CA MET A 469 4.86 -6.13 9.55
C MET A 469 3.92 -6.87 10.51
N GLY A 470 3.15 -7.83 9.99
CA GLY A 470 2.21 -8.64 10.77
C GLY A 470 2.86 -9.46 11.87
N ALA A 471 4.10 -9.96 11.63
CA ALA A 471 4.92 -10.64 12.63
C ALA A 471 5.65 -9.67 13.59
N GLY A 472 5.59 -8.36 13.33
CA GLY A 472 6.29 -7.35 14.12
C GLY A 472 5.72 -7.15 15.52
N THR A 473 6.46 -6.39 16.32
CA THR A 473 6.07 -6.04 17.70
C THR A 473 4.82 -5.19 17.74
N GLN A 474 4.10 -5.22 18.85
CA GLN A 474 2.90 -4.38 19.03
C GLN A 474 3.23 -2.89 18.91
N VAL A 475 4.39 -2.48 19.40
CA VAL A 475 4.88 -1.08 19.29
C VAL A 475 5.03 -0.64 17.84
N ALA A 476 5.63 -1.48 16.99
CA ALA A 476 5.73 -1.20 15.55
C ALA A 476 4.36 -1.12 14.89
N LYS A 477 3.44 -2.06 15.23
CA LYS A 477 2.06 -2.06 14.72
C LYS A 477 1.29 -0.82 15.15
N ASP A 478 1.51 -0.32 16.37
CA ASP A 478 0.85 0.89 16.87
C ASP A 478 1.41 2.17 16.24
N ALA A 479 2.68 2.18 15.87
CA ALA A 479 3.31 3.27 15.14
C ALA A 479 2.91 3.32 13.66
N GLY A 480 2.66 2.16 13.03
CA GLY A 480 2.32 2.04 11.62
C GLY A 480 0.90 2.51 11.27
N ASP A 481 0.72 2.92 10.02
CA ASP A 481 -0.59 3.29 9.45
C ASP A 481 -1.27 2.09 8.78
N ILE A 482 -0.47 1.18 8.22
CA ILE A 482 -0.91 -0.05 7.55
C ILE A 482 -0.14 -1.23 8.11
N ILE A 483 -0.81 -2.36 8.36
CA ILE A 483 -0.19 -3.61 8.77
C ILE A 483 -0.21 -4.58 7.58
N ILE A 484 0.96 -5.11 7.22
CA ILE A 484 1.16 -6.11 6.17
C ILE A 484 1.10 -7.48 6.80
N LEU A 485 -0.06 -8.15 6.69
CA LEU A 485 -0.37 -9.37 7.45
C LEU A 485 0.51 -10.57 7.06
N ASP A 486 0.93 -10.66 5.81
CA ASP A 486 1.78 -11.72 5.26
C ASP A 486 3.28 -11.38 5.30
N ASN A 487 3.65 -10.23 5.83
CA ASN A 487 5.03 -9.70 5.87
C ASN A 487 5.69 -9.62 4.49
N ASN A 488 4.93 -9.48 3.41
CA ASN A 488 5.41 -9.54 2.05
C ASN A 488 5.44 -8.14 1.38
N LEU A 489 6.57 -7.79 0.76
CA LEU A 489 6.73 -6.54 0.02
C LEU A 489 5.75 -6.43 -1.15
N SER A 490 5.29 -7.56 -1.71
CA SER A 490 4.25 -7.59 -2.75
C SER A 490 2.93 -6.99 -2.27
N SER A 491 2.58 -7.16 -0.98
CA SER A 491 1.38 -6.58 -0.39
C SER A 491 1.52 -5.07 -0.19
N ILE A 492 2.76 -4.56 -0.02
CA ILE A 492 3.03 -3.11 -0.07
C ILE A 492 2.78 -2.56 -1.49
N ALA A 493 3.25 -3.27 -2.52
CA ALA A 493 2.96 -2.88 -3.90
C ALA A 493 1.45 -2.88 -4.21
N ARG A 494 0.67 -3.79 -3.62
CA ARG A 494 -0.81 -3.74 -3.67
C ARG A 494 -1.37 -2.53 -2.95
N ALA A 495 -0.86 -2.17 -1.78
CA ALA A 495 -1.28 -0.96 -1.06
C ALA A 495 -1.06 0.30 -1.92
N VAL A 496 0.07 0.39 -2.63
CA VAL A 496 0.35 1.46 -3.60
C VAL A 496 -0.69 1.48 -4.72
N LEU A 497 -0.99 0.32 -5.30
CA LEU A 497 -2.00 0.18 -6.36
C LEU A 497 -3.38 0.65 -5.89
N TYR A 498 -3.82 0.26 -4.69
CA TYR A 498 -5.08 0.74 -4.10
C TYR A 498 -5.07 2.24 -3.86
N GLY A 499 -3.98 2.80 -3.34
CA GLY A 499 -3.84 4.23 -3.14
C GLY A 499 -3.97 5.02 -4.45
N ARG A 500 -3.35 4.54 -5.53
CA ARG A 500 -3.47 5.12 -6.89
C ARG A 500 -4.88 4.99 -7.45
N THR A 501 -5.54 3.85 -7.24
CA THR A 501 -6.93 3.62 -7.65
C THR A 501 -7.87 4.62 -6.97
N ILE A 502 -7.73 4.81 -5.66
CA ILE A 502 -8.50 5.78 -4.88
C ILE A 502 -8.30 7.19 -5.42
N PHE A 503 -7.05 7.60 -5.67
CA PHE A 503 -6.74 8.91 -6.21
C PHE A 503 -7.37 9.12 -7.61
N LYS A 504 -7.31 8.13 -8.49
CA LYS A 504 -7.98 8.15 -9.81
C LYS A 504 -9.49 8.26 -9.67
N SER A 505 -10.13 7.49 -8.79
CA SER A 505 -11.57 7.54 -8.52
C SER A 505 -12.00 8.92 -8.03
N ILE A 506 -11.23 9.54 -7.13
CA ILE A 506 -11.47 10.90 -6.64
C ILE A 506 -11.38 11.92 -7.79
N ARG A 507 -10.38 11.80 -8.66
CA ARG A 507 -10.23 12.71 -9.83
C ARG A 507 -11.40 12.59 -10.80
N LYS A 508 -11.84 11.36 -11.13
CA LYS A 508 -13.01 11.10 -11.99
C LYS A 508 -14.26 11.76 -11.43
N PHE A 509 -14.48 11.60 -10.14
CA PHE A 509 -15.62 12.23 -9.46
C PHE A 509 -15.54 13.77 -9.50
N ILE A 510 -14.37 14.35 -9.21
CA ILE A 510 -14.17 15.80 -9.27
C ILE A 510 -14.40 16.34 -10.68
N THR A 511 -13.93 15.66 -11.72
CA THR A 511 -14.17 16.03 -13.12
C THR A 511 -15.66 16.08 -13.41
N LEU A 512 -16.38 15.02 -13.04
CA LEU A 512 -17.84 14.96 -13.20
C LEU A 512 -18.53 16.12 -12.50
N GLN A 513 -18.27 16.29 -11.20
CA GLN A 513 -18.92 17.30 -10.37
C GLN A 513 -18.67 18.72 -10.88
N LEU A 514 -17.43 19.06 -11.21
CA LEU A 514 -17.10 20.38 -11.73
C LEU A 514 -17.71 20.65 -13.11
N THR A 515 -17.80 19.63 -13.96
CA THR A 515 -18.48 19.75 -15.26
C THR A 515 -19.96 20.08 -15.08
N MET A 516 -20.63 19.39 -14.18
CA MET A 516 -22.06 19.62 -13.94
C MET A 516 -22.33 20.94 -13.22
N ASN A 517 -21.48 21.33 -12.26
CA ASN A 517 -21.55 22.64 -11.62
C ASN A 517 -21.36 23.77 -12.64
N LEU A 518 -20.38 23.64 -13.55
CA LEU A 518 -20.18 24.59 -14.62
C LEU A 518 -21.42 24.71 -15.53
N CYS A 519 -22.03 23.56 -15.85
CA CYS A 519 -23.26 23.52 -16.64
C CYS A 519 -24.41 24.22 -15.93
N ALA A 520 -24.66 23.90 -14.67
CA ALA A 520 -25.73 24.47 -13.87
C ALA A 520 -25.59 26.00 -13.71
N VAL A 521 -24.36 26.46 -13.39
CA VAL A 521 -24.05 27.90 -13.28
C VAL A 521 -24.22 28.60 -14.65
N GLY A 522 -23.69 28.01 -15.73
CA GLY A 522 -23.77 28.58 -17.07
C GLY A 522 -25.20 28.71 -17.59
N VAL A 523 -26.03 27.67 -17.39
CA VAL A 523 -27.45 27.72 -17.74
C VAL A 523 -28.18 28.78 -16.91
N SER A 524 -27.97 28.82 -15.59
CA SER A 524 -28.58 29.82 -14.71
C SER A 524 -28.18 31.26 -15.05
N MET A 525 -26.97 31.46 -15.56
CA MET A 525 -26.44 32.76 -15.97
C MET A 525 -27.01 33.23 -17.31
N ILE A 526 -27.21 32.32 -18.27
CA ILE A 526 -27.63 32.69 -19.64
C ILE A 526 -29.16 32.73 -19.78
N CYS A 527 -29.89 31.88 -19.06
CA CYS A 527 -31.36 31.78 -19.20
C CYS A 527 -32.13 33.08 -18.99
N PRO A 528 -31.81 33.97 -18.06
CA PRO A 528 -32.51 35.27 -17.93
C PRO A 528 -32.46 36.11 -19.21
N PHE A 529 -31.35 36.12 -19.94
CA PHE A 529 -31.22 36.87 -21.22
C PHE A 529 -32.08 36.31 -22.34
N ILE A 530 -32.47 35.04 -22.23
CA ILE A 530 -33.35 34.42 -23.23
C ILE A 530 -34.80 34.34 -22.76
N GLY A 531 -35.16 35.08 -21.68
CA GLY A 531 -36.53 35.20 -21.18
C GLY A 531 -36.98 33.96 -20.35
N ILE A 532 -36.08 33.31 -19.64
CA ILE A 532 -36.35 32.22 -18.72
C ILE A 532 -35.69 32.57 -17.39
N ASP A 533 -36.49 33.06 -16.42
CA ASP A 533 -35.98 33.64 -15.18
C ASP A 533 -35.25 32.59 -14.28
N ALA A 534 -35.82 31.41 -14.14
CA ALA A 534 -35.26 30.36 -13.31
C ALA A 534 -35.43 28.98 -13.97
N PRO A 535 -34.42 28.53 -14.76
CA PRO A 535 -34.51 27.24 -15.47
C PRO A 535 -34.48 26.02 -14.53
N VAL A 536 -33.91 26.16 -13.33
CA VAL A 536 -33.86 25.14 -12.29
C VAL A 536 -34.12 25.76 -10.93
N THR A 537 -34.95 25.11 -10.13
CA THR A 537 -35.28 25.56 -8.76
C THR A 537 -34.21 25.09 -7.75
N VAL A 538 -34.16 25.76 -6.56
CA VAL A 538 -33.25 25.36 -5.47
C VAL A 538 -33.45 23.89 -5.07
N VAL A 539 -34.70 23.41 -5.00
CA VAL A 539 -35.01 22.01 -4.64
C VAL A 539 -34.51 21.06 -5.67
N GLN A 540 -34.62 21.38 -6.96
CA GLN A 540 -34.07 20.57 -8.05
C GLN A 540 -32.55 20.53 -8.01
N MET A 541 -31.88 21.63 -7.67
CA MET A 541 -30.43 21.68 -7.49
C MET A 541 -29.96 20.83 -6.32
N LEU A 542 -30.66 20.89 -5.18
CA LEU A 542 -30.36 19.99 -4.04
C LEU A 542 -30.55 18.53 -4.41
N TRP A 543 -31.54 18.20 -5.23
CA TRP A 543 -31.74 16.85 -5.74
C TRP A 543 -30.60 16.40 -6.67
N ILE A 544 -30.16 17.26 -7.58
CA ILE A 544 -29.00 17.02 -8.45
C ILE A 544 -27.77 16.74 -7.59
N ASN A 545 -27.47 17.61 -6.61
CA ASN A 545 -26.32 17.43 -5.72
C ASN A 545 -26.42 16.10 -4.94
N LEU A 546 -27.61 15.77 -4.41
CA LEU A 546 -27.80 14.50 -3.69
C LEU A 546 -27.48 13.28 -4.58
N ILE A 547 -28.00 13.25 -5.81
CA ILE A 547 -27.73 12.14 -6.75
C ILE A 547 -26.26 12.13 -7.15
N MET A 548 -25.72 13.28 -7.56
CA MET A 548 -24.35 13.36 -8.04
C MET A 548 -23.34 13.04 -6.95
N ASP A 549 -23.49 13.65 -5.78
CA ASP A 549 -22.52 13.56 -4.70
C ASP A 549 -22.57 12.19 -3.99
N THR A 550 -23.79 11.68 -3.76
CA THR A 550 -23.95 10.43 -3.02
C THR A 550 -23.82 9.22 -3.94
N LEU A 551 -24.66 9.13 -4.95
CA LEU A 551 -24.75 7.95 -5.81
C LEU A 551 -23.62 7.90 -6.83
N GLY A 552 -23.23 9.06 -7.41
CA GLY A 552 -22.05 9.16 -8.27
C GLY A 552 -20.76 8.80 -7.52
N GLY A 553 -20.58 9.33 -6.30
CA GLY A 553 -19.46 8.95 -5.44
C GLY A 553 -19.40 7.45 -5.13
N LEU A 554 -20.55 6.85 -4.81
CA LEU A 554 -20.64 5.40 -4.56
C LEU A 554 -20.33 4.57 -5.82
N ALA A 555 -20.75 5.02 -6.99
CA ALA A 555 -20.48 4.36 -8.26
C ALA A 555 -18.96 4.33 -8.57
N PHE A 556 -18.26 5.46 -8.41
CA PHE A 556 -16.81 5.53 -8.58
C PHE A 556 -16.01 4.80 -7.48
N ALA A 557 -16.58 4.61 -6.29
CA ALA A 557 -15.95 3.84 -5.22
C ALA A 557 -15.78 2.35 -5.53
N GLY A 558 -16.58 1.83 -6.48
CA GLY A 558 -16.54 0.44 -6.93
C GLY A 558 -15.41 0.11 -7.91
N GLU A 559 -14.68 1.10 -8.44
CA GLU A 559 -13.66 0.91 -9.47
C GLU A 559 -12.63 -0.17 -9.09
N ALA A 560 -12.27 -1.00 -10.07
CA ALA A 560 -11.28 -2.04 -9.88
C ALA A 560 -9.85 -1.46 -9.89
N PRO A 561 -8.92 -2.01 -9.09
CA PRO A 561 -7.51 -1.64 -9.17
C PRO A 561 -6.91 -2.17 -10.47
N LEU A 562 -6.55 -1.29 -11.39
CA LEU A 562 -5.93 -1.64 -12.67
C LEU A 562 -4.42 -1.64 -12.55
N GLU A 563 -3.76 -2.73 -13.00
CA GLU A 563 -2.29 -2.84 -12.97
C GLU A 563 -1.60 -1.72 -13.77
N SER A 564 -2.23 -1.17 -14.78
CA SER A 564 -1.73 -0.02 -15.55
C SER A 564 -1.49 1.23 -14.67
N TYR A 565 -2.15 1.36 -13.53
CA TYR A 565 -1.91 2.46 -12.60
C TYR A 565 -0.54 2.39 -11.92
N MET A 566 0.11 1.21 -11.95
CA MET A 566 1.49 1.05 -11.46
C MET A 566 2.54 1.61 -12.44
N GLU A 567 2.16 1.94 -13.67
CA GLU A 567 3.05 2.60 -14.66
C GLU A 567 3.06 4.11 -14.50
N ASP A 568 2.08 4.68 -13.79
CA ASP A 568 2.03 6.11 -13.50
C ASP A 568 3.20 6.52 -12.58
N ARG A 569 3.79 7.68 -12.84
CA ARG A 569 4.80 8.25 -11.93
C ARG A 569 4.17 8.72 -10.62
N PRO A 570 4.87 8.59 -9.49
CA PRO A 570 4.42 9.12 -8.21
C PRO A 570 4.13 10.62 -8.30
N LYS A 571 3.09 11.06 -7.63
CA LYS A 571 2.69 12.47 -7.60
C LYS A 571 3.47 13.24 -6.53
N ARG A 572 3.98 14.41 -6.89
CA ARG A 572 4.63 15.30 -5.90
C ARG A 572 3.62 15.75 -4.86
N ARG A 573 4.09 16.07 -3.66
CA ARG A 573 3.25 16.49 -2.54
C ARG A 573 2.42 17.76 -2.86
N ASP A 574 3.00 18.68 -3.62
CA ASP A 574 2.42 19.98 -4.02
C ASP A 574 1.61 19.93 -5.33
N GLU A 575 1.62 18.81 -6.05
CA GLU A 575 0.94 18.68 -7.35
C GLU A 575 -0.58 18.87 -7.22
N PRO A 576 -1.21 19.77 -8.00
CA PRO A 576 -2.65 20.01 -7.93
C PRO A 576 -3.45 18.79 -8.38
N ILE A 577 -4.65 18.62 -7.82
CA ILE A 577 -5.58 17.54 -8.21
C ILE A 577 -6.02 17.74 -9.66
N LEU A 578 -6.40 18.98 -10.01
CA LEU A 578 -6.78 19.34 -11.36
C LEU A 578 -5.54 19.52 -12.23
N ASN A 579 -5.41 18.70 -13.25
CA ASN A 579 -4.41 18.88 -14.29
C ASN A 579 -5.00 19.64 -15.49
N ARG A 580 -4.15 20.06 -16.42
CA ARG A 580 -4.59 20.79 -17.63
C ARG A 580 -5.60 19.99 -18.47
N TYR A 581 -5.42 18.69 -18.58
CA TYR A 581 -6.34 17.81 -19.30
C TYR A 581 -7.75 17.86 -18.69
N MET A 582 -7.87 17.66 -17.36
CA MET A 582 -9.16 17.75 -16.66
C MET A 582 -9.82 19.12 -16.84
N ILE A 583 -9.05 20.21 -16.77
CA ILE A 583 -9.60 21.56 -16.98
C ILE A 583 -10.18 21.71 -18.38
N HIS A 584 -9.48 21.22 -19.41
CA HIS A 584 -9.99 21.24 -20.78
C HIS A 584 -11.23 20.36 -20.94
N GLU A 585 -11.23 19.17 -20.36
CA GLU A 585 -12.37 18.25 -20.37
C GLU A 585 -13.60 18.89 -19.70
N ILE A 586 -13.44 19.45 -18.51
CA ILE A 586 -14.51 20.15 -17.77
C ILE A 586 -15.05 21.32 -18.60
N ALA A 587 -14.18 22.14 -19.16
CA ALA A 587 -14.61 23.29 -19.95
C ALA A 587 -15.34 22.87 -21.23
N TRP A 588 -14.81 21.91 -21.96
CA TRP A 588 -15.39 21.46 -23.24
C TRP A 588 -16.74 20.76 -23.03
N LEU A 589 -16.80 19.76 -22.13
CA LEU A 589 -18.05 19.05 -21.84
C LEU A 589 -19.09 19.96 -21.15
N GLY A 590 -18.64 20.85 -20.28
CA GLY A 590 -19.51 21.83 -19.64
C GLY A 590 -20.12 22.79 -20.66
N CYS A 591 -19.33 23.39 -21.55
CA CYS A 591 -19.84 24.28 -22.60
C CYS A 591 -20.76 23.55 -23.60
N PHE A 592 -20.41 22.31 -23.96
CA PHE A 592 -21.26 21.48 -24.83
C PHE A 592 -22.62 21.22 -24.17
N THR A 593 -22.62 20.83 -22.88
CA THR A 593 -23.85 20.54 -22.13
C THR A 593 -24.69 21.82 -21.92
N ILE A 594 -24.07 22.98 -21.68
CA ILE A 594 -24.75 24.27 -21.63
C ILE A 594 -25.44 24.54 -22.99
N GLY A 595 -24.71 24.40 -24.08
CA GLY A 595 -25.26 24.60 -25.44
C GLY A 595 -26.45 23.67 -25.72
N LEU A 596 -26.34 22.39 -25.35
CA LEU A 596 -27.42 21.42 -25.46
C LEU A 596 -28.66 21.82 -24.65
N CYS A 597 -28.47 22.25 -23.39
CA CYS A 597 -29.55 22.73 -22.51
C CYS A 597 -30.26 23.96 -23.07
N LEU A 598 -29.51 24.92 -23.55
CA LEU A 598 -30.07 26.16 -24.14
C LEU A 598 -30.80 25.87 -25.46
N LEU A 599 -30.26 25.02 -26.29
CA LEU A 599 -30.87 24.55 -27.53
C LEU A 599 -32.21 23.85 -27.23
N PHE A 600 -32.23 22.93 -26.24
CA PHE A 600 -33.44 22.24 -25.83
C PHE A 600 -34.56 23.22 -25.38
N LEU A 601 -34.19 24.25 -24.60
CA LEU A 601 -35.15 25.24 -24.08
C LEU A 601 -35.69 26.17 -25.15
N LYS A 602 -34.94 26.47 -26.22
CA LYS A 602 -35.29 27.49 -27.21
C LYS A 602 -35.66 26.97 -28.58
N LEU A 603 -35.36 25.68 -28.90
CA LEU A 603 -35.67 25.14 -30.23
C LEU A 603 -37.21 24.99 -30.39
N PRO A 604 -37.87 25.73 -31.34
CA PRO A 604 -39.32 25.65 -31.53
C PRO A 604 -39.81 24.25 -31.83
N ALA A 605 -38.99 23.45 -32.52
CA ALA A 605 -39.29 22.04 -32.82
C ALA A 605 -39.42 21.22 -31.53
N VAL A 606 -38.59 21.47 -30.51
CA VAL A 606 -38.70 20.81 -29.20
C VAL A 606 -39.91 21.29 -28.44
N ALA A 607 -40.11 22.61 -28.35
CA ALA A 607 -41.24 23.21 -27.64
C ALA A 607 -42.59 22.75 -28.20
N ALA A 608 -42.70 22.55 -29.53
CA ALA A 608 -43.93 22.08 -30.18
C ALA A 608 -44.38 20.68 -29.78
N HIS A 609 -43.46 19.84 -29.23
CA HIS A 609 -43.82 18.51 -28.74
C HIS A 609 -44.43 18.50 -27.33
N PHE A 610 -44.30 19.61 -26.60
CA PHE A 610 -44.85 19.73 -25.25
C PHE A 610 -46.15 20.55 -25.25
N ARG A 611 -47.10 20.17 -24.38
CA ARG A 611 -48.36 20.89 -24.23
C ARG A 611 -48.08 22.29 -23.66
N THR A 612 -48.81 23.29 -24.21
CA THR A 612 -48.81 24.65 -23.66
C THR A 612 -49.59 24.66 -22.34
N ALA A 613 -48.92 25.00 -21.26
CA ALA A 613 -49.49 25.21 -19.93
C ALA A 613 -48.93 26.51 -19.33
N GLU A 614 -49.57 27.01 -18.29
CA GLU A 614 -49.00 28.14 -17.51
C GLU A 614 -47.56 27.81 -17.12
N ASP A 615 -46.64 28.74 -17.31
CA ASP A 615 -45.20 28.67 -17.01
C ASP A 615 -44.42 27.60 -17.76
N ASN A 616 -44.87 27.06 -18.90
CA ASN A 616 -44.19 26.00 -19.68
C ASN A 616 -43.76 24.79 -18.84
N ILE A 617 -44.56 24.43 -17.83
CA ILE A 617 -44.22 23.46 -16.80
C ILE A 617 -43.77 22.08 -17.36
N TYR A 618 -44.35 21.64 -18.49
CA TYR A 618 -44.00 20.38 -19.13
C TYR A 618 -42.60 20.43 -19.77
N LEU A 619 -42.27 21.55 -20.44
CA LEU A 619 -40.97 21.76 -21.03
C LEU A 619 -39.88 21.84 -19.92
N MET A 620 -40.18 22.55 -18.79
CA MET A 620 -39.26 22.65 -17.66
C MET A 620 -39.04 21.30 -16.95
N THR A 621 -40.07 20.47 -16.84
CA THR A 621 -39.95 19.10 -16.29
C THR A 621 -39.07 18.22 -17.20
N ALA A 622 -39.29 18.29 -18.51
CA ALA A 622 -38.47 17.56 -19.48
C ALA A 622 -37.02 18.05 -19.51
N PHE A 623 -36.83 19.37 -19.37
CA PHE A 623 -35.51 19.98 -19.25
C PHE A 623 -34.76 19.46 -17.99
N PHE A 624 -35.43 19.38 -16.85
CA PHE A 624 -34.85 18.84 -15.64
C PHE A 624 -34.47 17.36 -15.81
N ALA A 625 -35.32 16.56 -16.46
CA ALA A 625 -35.00 15.18 -16.78
C ALA A 625 -33.79 15.07 -17.71
N LEU A 626 -33.72 15.93 -18.76
CA LEU A 626 -32.56 16.03 -19.66
C LEU A 626 -31.27 16.31 -18.88
N PHE A 627 -31.32 17.25 -17.94
CA PHE A 627 -30.15 17.63 -17.13
C PHE A 627 -29.62 16.44 -16.30
N ILE A 628 -30.51 15.67 -15.66
CA ILE A 628 -30.14 14.47 -14.91
C ILE A 628 -29.58 13.38 -15.84
N PHE A 629 -30.22 13.14 -16.98
CA PHE A 629 -29.73 12.15 -17.94
C PHE A 629 -28.36 12.55 -18.50
N ALA A 630 -28.15 13.81 -18.85
CA ALA A 630 -26.84 14.31 -19.27
C ALA A 630 -25.79 14.08 -18.17
N SER A 631 -26.16 14.28 -16.89
CA SER A 631 -25.28 14.00 -15.75
C SER A 631 -24.90 12.52 -15.66
N VAL A 632 -25.87 11.61 -15.82
CA VAL A 632 -25.63 10.17 -15.79
C VAL A 632 -24.72 9.76 -16.96
N PHE A 633 -24.98 10.24 -18.19
CA PHE A 633 -24.10 9.94 -19.33
C PHE A 633 -22.69 10.49 -19.13
N ASN A 634 -22.58 11.68 -18.54
CA ASN A 634 -21.27 12.23 -18.20
C ASN A 634 -20.51 11.42 -17.14
N CYS A 635 -21.20 10.64 -16.27
CA CYS A 635 -20.57 9.66 -15.39
C CYS A 635 -19.83 8.57 -16.20
N PHE A 636 -20.44 8.08 -17.30
CA PHE A 636 -19.80 7.11 -18.18
C PHE A 636 -18.56 7.70 -18.89
N ASN A 637 -18.62 8.95 -19.33
CA ASN A 637 -17.49 9.65 -19.93
C ASN A 637 -16.35 9.84 -18.92
N ALA A 638 -16.64 10.35 -17.73
CA ALA A 638 -15.63 10.58 -16.69
C ALA A 638 -15.00 9.29 -16.15
N ARG A 639 -15.65 8.13 -16.34
CA ARG A 639 -15.16 6.83 -15.85
C ARG A 639 -13.96 6.30 -16.63
N THR A 640 -13.88 6.56 -17.92
CA THR A 640 -12.88 5.96 -18.81
C THR A 640 -12.15 7.00 -19.64
N ASP A 641 -10.84 6.83 -19.79
CA ASP A 641 -10.02 7.64 -20.72
C ASP A 641 -10.06 7.08 -22.16
N ARG A 642 -10.89 6.05 -22.42
CA ARG A 642 -11.04 5.44 -23.76
C ARG A 642 -12.19 6.09 -24.51
N LEU A 643 -12.09 6.11 -25.85
CA LEU A 643 -13.17 6.60 -26.73
C LEU A 643 -14.50 5.86 -26.57
N ASN A 644 -14.46 4.59 -26.14
CA ASN A 644 -15.65 3.84 -25.82
C ASN A 644 -16.03 4.03 -24.34
N PRO A 645 -17.09 4.79 -24.00
CA PRO A 645 -17.53 5.05 -22.62
C PRO A 645 -18.01 3.79 -21.89
N LEU A 646 -18.36 2.74 -22.62
CA LEU A 646 -18.81 1.44 -22.06
C LEU A 646 -17.62 0.49 -21.78
N ALA A 647 -16.39 0.89 -22.09
CA ALA A 647 -15.22 0.04 -21.86
C ALA A 647 -15.05 -0.31 -20.37
N GLY A 648 -14.81 -1.60 -20.05
CA GLY A 648 -14.56 -2.07 -18.68
C GLY A 648 -15.78 -2.00 -17.72
N LEU A 649 -17.01 -1.88 -18.22
CA LEU A 649 -18.23 -1.89 -17.38
C LEU A 649 -18.38 -3.21 -16.61
N SER A 650 -17.94 -4.34 -17.17
CA SER A 650 -17.97 -5.64 -16.52
C SER A 650 -17.07 -5.71 -15.27
N GLU A 651 -16.06 -4.86 -15.17
CA GLU A 651 -15.13 -4.79 -14.03
C GLU A 651 -15.75 -4.06 -12.82
N ASN A 652 -16.80 -3.23 -13.07
CA ASN A 652 -17.52 -2.50 -12.02
C ASN A 652 -19.05 -2.64 -12.20
N PRO A 653 -19.66 -3.80 -11.89
CA PRO A 653 -21.10 -3.99 -11.99
C PRO A 653 -21.89 -3.07 -11.05
N GLY A 654 -21.29 -2.65 -9.93
CA GLY A 654 -21.87 -1.68 -9.00
C GLY A 654 -22.14 -0.33 -9.66
N PHE A 655 -21.24 0.15 -10.51
CA PHE A 655 -21.43 1.39 -11.26
C PHE A 655 -22.68 1.31 -12.15
N THR A 656 -22.79 0.25 -12.94
CA THR A 656 -23.94 0.04 -13.85
C THR A 656 -25.25 -0.03 -13.06
N GLY A 657 -25.26 -0.79 -11.96
CA GLY A 657 -26.44 -0.91 -11.10
C GLY A 657 -26.89 0.43 -10.51
N ILE A 658 -25.95 1.22 -10.01
CA ILE A 658 -26.23 2.56 -9.43
C ILE A 658 -26.75 3.51 -10.52
N MET A 659 -26.09 3.58 -11.68
CA MET A 659 -26.52 4.47 -12.76
C MET A 659 -27.92 4.08 -13.28
N THR A 660 -28.21 2.80 -13.41
CA THR A 660 -29.55 2.32 -13.77
C THR A 660 -30.58 2.69 -12.71
N ALA A 661 -30.26 2.54 -11.42
CA ALA A 661 -31.13 2.95 -10.33
C ALA A 661 -31.45 4.45 -10.36
N VAL A 662 -30.43 5.30 -10.63
CA VAL A 662 -30.62 6.75 -10.78
C VAL A 662 -31.59 7.09 -11.92
N LEU A 663 -31.41 6.44 -13.09
CA LEU A 663 -32.32 6.62 -14.23
C LEU A 663 -33.75 6.20 -13.89
N LEU A 664 -33.93 5.05 -13.26
CA LEU A 664 -35.26 4.56 -12.85
C LEU A 664 -35.93 5.48 -11.82
N VAL A 665 -35.20 5.95 -10.83
CA VAL A 665 -35.70 6.88 -9.82
C VAL A 665 -36.07 8.22 -10.48
N GLN A 666 -35.27 8.74 -11.40
CA GLN A 666 -35.60 9.96 -12.12
C GLN A 666 -36.87 9.82 -12.97
N ILE A 667 -37.02 8.70 -13.67
CA ILE A 667 -38.25 8.42 -14.42
C ILE A 667 -39.45 8.36 -13.45
N LEU A 668 -39.28 7.68 -12.32
CA LEU A 668 -40.35 7.58 -11.31
C LEU A 668 -40.73 8.98 -10.76
N PHE A 669 -39.77 9.87 -10.51
CA PHE A 669 -40.04 11.22 -10.07
C PHE A 669 -40.77 12.07 -11.11
N VAL A 670 -40.45 11.91 -12.40
CA VAL A 670 -41.17 12.59 -13.49
C VAL A 670 -42.64 12.19 -13.51
N TYR A 671 -42.95 10.92 -13.24
CA TYR A 671 -44.33 10.42 -13.31
C TYR A 671 -45.10 10.48 -11.98
N LEU A 672 -44.42 10.33 -10.82
CA LEU A 672 -45.11 10.25 -9.51
C LEU A 672 -44.84 11.44 -8.58
N GLY A 673 -43.90 12.34 -8.91
CA GLY A 673 -43.40 13.40 -8.03
C GLY A 673 -44.43 14.45 -7.62
N GLY A 674 -45.56 14.53 -8.28
CA GLY A 674 -46.72 15.31 -7.88
C GLY A 674 -46.42 16.73 -7.41
N SER A 675 -47.15 17.19 -6.39
CA SER A 675 -47.06 18.55 -5.81
C SER A 675 -45.84 18.78 -4.88
N ALA A 676 -45.07 17.75 -4.56
CA ALA A 676 -43.90 17.85 -3.68
C ALA A 676 -42.66 18.43 -4.40
N LEU A 677 -42.56 18.23 -5.70
CA LEU A 677 -41.73 19.02 -6.60
C LEU A 677 -42.66 19.95 -7.37
N PRO A 678 -42.29 21.16 -7.78
CA PRO A 678 -43.21 22.08 -8.46
C PRO A 678 -43.62 21.63 -9.86
N HIS A 679 -43.98 20.36 -9.98
CA HIS A 679 -44.39 19.68 -11.18
C HIS A 679 -45.77 19.10 -10.96
N ARG A 680 -46.77 19.70 -11.55
CA ARG A 680 -48.14 19.13 -11.60
C ARG A 680 -48.05 17.82 -12.43
N ASN A 681 -48.58 16.72 -11.87
CA ASN A 681 -48.67 15.37 -12.42
C ASN A 681 -48.60 15.30 -13.94
N LEU A 682 -47.43 14.99 -14.49
CA LEU A 682 -47.26 14.63 -15.89
C LEU A 682 -48.00 13.30 -16.21
N ALA A 683 -48.14 12.43 -15.19
CA ALA A 683 -48.64 11.06 -15.33
C ALA A 683 -50.13 10.94 -15.63
N LEU A 684 -50.96 11.89 -15.28
CA LEU A 684 -52.41 11.72 -15.43
C LEU A 684 -53.01 12.28 -16.74
N LYS A 685 -52.21 12.91 -17.61
CA LYS A 685 -52.69 13.50 -18.88
C LYS A 685 -51.79 13.34 -20.09
N LEU A 686 -50.77 12.48 -20.02
CA LEU A 686 -50.06 12.11 -21.22
C LEU A 686 -50.93 11.13 -22.03
N CYS A 687 -51.23 11.49 -23.28
CA CYS A 687 -51.67 10.54 -24.29
C CYS A 687 -50.68 9.37 -24.34
N PRO A 688 -51.16 8.16 -24.69
CA PRO A 688 -50.34 6.91 -24.68
C PRO A 688 -49.12 6.91 -25.59
N GLU A 689 -48.84 7.99 -26.27
CA GLU A 689 -47.62 8.13 -27.07
C GLU A 689 -46.51 8.77 -26.18
N ALA A 690 -45.71 7.87 -25.61
CA ALA A 690 -44.58 8.18 -24.76
C ALA A 690 -43.45 8.89 -25.55
N VAL A 691 -43.62 10.18 -25.84
CA VAL A 691 -42.66 11.02 -26.56
C VAL A 691 -41.31 11.06 -25.85
N VAL A 692 -41.30 11.03 -24.51
CA VAL A 692 -40.03 11.03 -23.76
C VAL A 692 -39.29 9.69 -23.89
N LEU A 693 -40.00 8.56 -23.88
CA LEU A 693 -39.41 7.22 -24.03
C LEU A 693 -38.95 6.93 -25.46
N HIS A 694 -39.62 7.53 -26.47
CA HIS A 694 -39.30 7.30 -27.89
C HIS A 694 -38.05 8.07 -28.33
N HIS A 695 -37.70 9.19 -27.65
CA HIS A 695 -36.53 10.00 -27.97
C HIS A 695 -35.32 9.74 -27.06
N ILE A 696 -35.42 8.95 -25.99
CA ILE A 696 -34.27 8.50 -25.18
C ILE A 696 -33.21 7.83 -26.07
N PRO A 697 -33.51 6.91 -27.01
CA PRO A 697 -32.51 6.35 -27.91
C PRO A 697 -31.84 7.39 -28.82
N VAL A 698 -32.57 8.38 -29.30
CA VAL A 698 -32.04 9.48 -30.13
C VAL A 698 -31.13 10.38 -29.28
N PHE A 699 -31.52 10.66 -28.05
CA PHE A 699 -30.67 11.39 -27.09
C PHE A 699 -29.43 10.61 -26.69
N CYS A 700 -29.56 9.29 -26.44
CA CYS A 700 -28.40 8.43 -26.17
C CYS A 700 -27.42 8.42 -27.37
N HIS A 701 -27.93 8.43 -28.60
CA HIS A 701 -27.08 8.44 -29.80
C HIS A 701 -26.39 9.82 -30.04
N PHE A 702 -26.95 10.89 -29.53
CA PHE A 702 -26.37 12.25 -29.61
C PHE A 702 -25.35 12.54 -28.48
N LEU A 703 -25.46 11.85 -27.34
CA LEU A 703 -24.57 12.02 -26.17
C LEU A 703 -23.45 10.98 -26.10
N LEU A 704 -23.55 9.87 -26.82
CA LEU A 704 -22.49 8.90 -27.05
C LEU A 704 -21.68 9.26 -28.27
#